data_3e00ee3c22417ded8a0f459111eeb565
#
_entry.id   3e00ee3c22417ded8a0f459111eeb565
#
_cell.length_a   1.000
_cell.length_b   1.000
_cell.length_c   1.000
_cell.angle_alpha   90.00
_cell.angle_beta   90.00
_cell.angle_gamma   90.00
#
_symmetry.space_group_name_H-M   'P 1'
#
loop_
_entity.id
_entity.type
_entity.pdbx_description
1 polymer ?
#
loop_
_entity_poly.entity_id
_entity_poly.type
_entity_poly.pdbx_seq_one_letter_code
_entity_poly.pdbx_strand_id
1 'polypeptide(L)'
;MKNWSQKILSCFIVMFTFSIVQAQTTSVQFQVNMNQQIALGNFNPGTQTVDIAGTFNNWGAPTTVLSDTDSDGIYTAAVTLTIGATIQFKTRINALWNGTEEFSGGGPNRNYMVVANGVVSYWYNDILSPDMLAIAVQASAFVVQPGQAVQYLDQSAGNPVSWQWTMPGATPETSDLQNPVVTYAAPGVYNITLTVTNEDGDIMTQTFTNFIRVDAMETHWWNDRVFYEVFVRSFKDSNGDGKGDLQGLIDKLDYLNDGNPATTTDLGITGIWLMPVQQSPSYHGYDVSNYMTVEQDYGNNPKFIEFMQAAHARGIKVIIDMVMNHTSDQHPWFVSSKNPASDKRDWYIWEDTDPNTPGPFANDPWHASSGDWYYGAFTGSMPDLNFYNPAVHTAFEEVAEFWLNDMDVDGFRLDAVKFLHENGTMTQNTPETIAYWQEFRAYYKSVKPDAFAVGEAWDLTSIAAQYVNNNGLDYCFEFELADAILNGLNSGSAVDIADQMEEVMKSYPFLQFGTMLSNHDTNRVMSTFSSDMPKMKAASALLLTLPGIPYIYYGEEIGMTGVKPDELIRKPMQWFPVSGAGFTTGTPWQPINADYTTKNVAAQQANSTSLWNHYRNLISMRQSEDALTKGTFKAVTPSSASVFAFIRQYENENILVVVNMGYTTLNNITISMPAGGMIPGDYNAVEMMGGGQMNIAIGSDGGFSGLALQPLAAKGVMIYKFEAPLSTNETESIKAALYPNPADNTFSLTVATEKADVYTLTGQLVKSFGAANAGTAFDISSLAKGIYIVKVADSNGRMNTVKLVKE
;
A
#
# COMPACT_ATOMS: atom_id res chain seq x y z
N MET A 1 -63.30 -43.36 -42.75
CA MET A 1 -64.50 -43.24 -41.82
C MET A 1 -64.01 -43.11 -40.42
N LYS A 2 -64.13 -41.96 -39.95
CA LYS A 2 -64.64 -41.52 -38.63
C LYS A 2 -64.29 -42.36 -37.41
N ASN A 3 -63.52 -41.90 -36.46
CA ASN A 3 -64.07 -41.40 -35.17
C ASN A 3 -63.08 -40.58 -34.37
N TRP A 4 -63.52 -39.43 -33.99
CA TRP A 4 -62.94 -38.56 -33.02
C TRP A 4 -63.11 -39.09 -31.58
N SER A 5 -62.11 -39.05 -30.71
CA SER A 5 -62.27 -39.08 -29.28
C SER A 5 -61.51 -37.94 -28.65
N GLN A 6 -62.22 -37.08 -27.93
CA GLN A 6 -61.80 -35.91 -27.14
C GLN A 6 -60.79 -36.36 -26.07
N LYS A 7 -59.65 -35.67 -25.93
CA LYS A 7 -58.83 -35.69 -24.73
C LYS A 7 -59.06 -34.37 -24.01
N ILE A 8 -59.67 -34.49 -22.81
CA ILE A 8 -59.83 -33.43 -21.83
C ILE A 8 -58.47 -32.99 -21.34
N LEU A 9 -58.17 -31.70 -21.58
CA LEU A 9 -56.95 -31.02 -21.07
C LEU A 9 -57.27 -30.53 -19.68
N SER A 10 -56.81 -31.21 -18.63
CA SER A 10 -56.82 -30.74 -17.23
C SER A 10 -55.73 -29.69 -17.07
N CYS A 11 -56.10 -28.40 -17.02
CA CYS A 11 -55.25 -27.33 -16.58
C CYS A 11 -55.02 -27.46 -15.07
N PHE A 12 -53.84 -27.88 -14.66
CA PHE A 12 -53.36 -27.62 -13.29
C PHE A 12 -52.90 -26.17 -13.20
N ILE A 13 -53.70 -25.32 -12.55
CA ILE A 13 -53.25 -23.99 -12.13
C ILE A 13 -52.37 -24.22 -10.88
N VAL A 14 -51.06 -24.14 -11.06
CA VAL A 14 -50.09 -24.02 -9.96
C VAL A 14 -50.19 -22.56 -9.49
N MET A 15 -50.87 -22.33 -8.35
CA MET A 15 -50.78 -21.06 -7.63
C MET A 15 -49.36 -20.91 -7.09
N PHE A 16 -48.52 -20.14 -7.75
CA PHE A 16 -47.32 -19.57 -7.13
C PHE A 16 -47.80 -18.57 -6.09
N THR A 17 -47.75 -18.93 -4.83
CA THR A 17 -47.79 -18.01 -3.71
C THR A 17 -46.45 -17.24 -3.72
N PHE A 18 -46.44 -16.07 -4.36
CA PHE A 18 -45.39 -15.09 -4.12
C PHE A 18 -45.53 -14.66 -2.66
N SER A 19 -44.67 -15.17 -1.80
CA SER A 19 -44.42 -14.53 -0.51
C SER A 19 -43.77 -13.20 -0.80
N ILE A 20 -44.56 -12.14 -0.78
CA ILE A 20 -44.05 -10.77 -0.77
C ILE A 20 -43.32 -10.67 0.56
N VAL A 21 -41.99 -10.74 0.52
CA VAL A 21 -41.16 -10.31 1.65
C VAL A 21 -41.43 -8.81 1.77
N GLN A 22 -42.28 -8.45 2.70
CA GLN A 22 -42.58 -7.06 2.99
C GLN A 22 -41.32 -6.46 3.60
N ALA A 23 -40.66 -5.56 2.88
CA ALA A 23 -39.45 -4.88 3.36
C ALA A 23 -39.75 -4.31 4.77
N GLN A 24 -38.94 -4.70 5.74
CA GLN A 24 -39.14 -4.27 7.13
C GLN A 24 -38.87 -2.76 7.21
N THR A 25 -39.86 -2.00 7.69
CA THR A 25 -39.72 -0.57 7.88
C THR A 25 -39.47 -0.23 9.36
N THR A 26 -38.83 0.90 9.59
CA THR A 26 -38.55 1.44 10.93
C THR A 26 -38.81 2.95 10.94
N SER A 27 -39.03 3.48 12.13
CA SER A 27 -39.08 4.94 12.35
C SER A 27 -37.65 5.44 12.57
N VAL A 28 -37.21 6.37 11.73
CA VAL A 28 -35.92 7.07 11.88
C VAL A 28 -36.19 8.47 12.37
N GLN A 29 -35.55 8.89 13.44
CA GLN A 29 -35.64 10.22 14.00
C GLN A 29 -34.60 11.13 13.35
N PHE A 30 -35.02 12.15 12.62
CA PHE A 30 -34.16 13.23 12.13
C PHE A 30 -34.11 14.37 13.14
N GLN A 31 -32.91 14.90 13.41
CA GLN A 31 -32.64 16.00 14.34
C GLN A 31 -31.68 16.97 13.68
N VAL A 32 -32.17 18.19 13.40
CA VAL A 32 -31.39 19.26 12.76
C VAL A 32 -31.19 20.38 13.78
N ASN A 33 -29.93 20.63 14.13
CA ASN A 33 -29.60 21.75 15.01
C ASN A 33 -29.51 23.05 14.19
N MET A 34 -30.40 23.98 14.50
CA MET A 34 -30.50 25.29 13.85
C MET A 34 -29.90 26.42 14.69
N ASN A 35 -29.42 26.18 15.89
CA ASN A 35 -28.97 27.21 16.84
C ASN A 35 -27.95 28.16 16.21
N GLN A 36 -26.98 27.67 15.43
CA GLN A 36 -26.02 28.52 14.75
C GLN A 36 -26.68 29.43 13.70
N GLN A 37 -27.66 28.90 12.95
CA GLN A 37 -28.37 29.71 11.96
C GLN A 37 -29.26 30.77 12.62
N ILE A 38 -29.79 30.45 13.80
CA ILE A 38 -30.55 31.41 14.64
C ILE A 38 -29.58 32.49 15.15
N ALA A 39 -28.43 32.12 15.70
CA ALA A 39 -27.44 33.07 16.21
C ALA A 39 -26.86 33.99 15.14
N LEU A 40 -26.65 33.47 13.92
CA LEU A 40 -26.23 34.27 12.77
C LEU A 40 -27.33 35.12 12.14
N GLY A 41 -28.59 34.98 12.58
CA GLY A 41 -29.73 35.67 12.00
C GLY A 41 -30.16 35.14 10.63
N ASN A 42 -29.66 33.99 10.19
CA ASN A 42 -30.03 33.37 8.90
C ASN A 42 -31.33 32.57 8.97
N PHE A 43 -31.78 32.23 10.18
CA PHE A 43 -33.02 31.51 10.42
C PHE A 43 -33.80 32.15 11.59
N ASN A 44 -35.10 32.41 11.37
CA ASN A 44 -36.00 32.97 12.38
C ASN A 44 -37.09 31.96 12.76
N PRO A 45 -37.00 31.33 13.96
CA PRO A 45 -37.98 30.34 14.43
C PRO A 45 -39.43 30.76 14.42
N GLY A 46 -39.70 32.09 14.57
CA GLY A 46 -41.07 32.64 14.62
C GLY A 46 -41.73 32.77 13.27
N THR A 47 -41.00 32.72 12.16
CA THR A 47 -41.50 33.01 10.82
C THR A 47 -41.11 32.03 9.74
N GLN A 48 -40.12 31.15 10.02
CA GLN A 48 -39.61 30.21 9.05
C GLN A 48 -39.79 28.76 9.54
N THR A 49 -39.81 27.83 8.60
CA THR A 49 -39.97 26.41 8.86
C THR A 49 -38.73 25.67 8.37
N VAL A 50 -38.44 24.52 8.98
CA VAL A 50 -37.40 23.58 8.55
C VAL A 50 -38.08 22.34 7.99
N ASP A 51 -37.62 21.84 6.83
CA ASP A 51 -38.05 20.58 6.27
C ASP A 51 -36.88 19.78 5.71
N ILE A 52 -37.08 18.48 5.53
CA ILE A 52 -36.11 17.61 4.86
C ILE A 52 -36.66 17.09 3.53
N ALA A 53 -35.85 17.16 2.49
CA ALA A 53 -36.15 16.63 1.16
C ALA A 53 -35.10 15.55 0.82
N GLY A 54 -35.57 14.41 0.36
CA GLY A 54 -34.68 13.30 0.05
C GLY A 54 -35.34 12.22 -0.81
N THR A 55 -34.63 11.16 -1.07
CA THR A 55 -35.07 10.01 -1.88
C THR A 55 -36.36 9.37 -1.33
N PHE A 56 -36.63 9.52 -0.04
CA PHE A 56 -37.80 8.95 0.63
C PHE A 56 -39.10 9.75 0.48
N ASN A 57 -39.04 11.01 0.05
CA ASN A 57 -40.17 11.86 -0.16
C ASN A 57 -40.12 12.59 -1.52
N ASN A 58 -39.55 11.92 -2.54
CA ASN A 58 -39.42 12.48 -3.90
C ASN A 58 -38.81 13.88 -3.91
N TRP A 59 -37.85 14.14 -3.03
CA TRP A 59 -37.17 15.43 -2.88
C TRP A 59 -38.12 16.58 -2.51
N GLY A 60 -39.07 16.29 -1.59
CA GLY A 60 -39.92 17.29 -0.97
C GLY A 60 -41.40 17.30 -1.38
N ALA A 61 -41.89 16.20 -1.98
CA ALA A 61 -43.28 16.00 -2.26
C ALA A 61 -43.74 14.56 -1.87
N PRO A 62 -44.39 14.37 -0.69
CA PRO A 62 -44.86 15.37 0.27
C PRO A 62 -43.76 16.02 1.09
N THR A 63 -43.99 17.24 1.59
CA THR A 63 -43.05 17.95 2.47
C THR A 63 -42.96 17.25 3.82
N THR A 64 -41.72 17.06 4.33
CA THR A 64 -41.47 16.52 5.66
C THR A 64 -40.94 17.63 6.57
N VAL A 65 -41.84 18.27 7.30
CA VAL A 65 -41.54 19.39 8.19
C VAL A 65 -41.01 18.86 9.53
N LEU A 66 -39.95 19.48 10.04
CA LEU A 66 -39.43 19.26 11.39
C LEU A 66 -39.97 20.34 12.33
N SER A 67 -40.17 19.98 13.59
CA SER A 67 -40.65 20.89 14.65
C SER A 67 -39.70 20.94 15.81
N ASP A 68 -39.52 22.09 16.40
CA ASP A 68 -38.86 22.36 17.65
C ASP A 68 -39.95 22.65 18.70
N THR A 69 -40.31 21.63 19.51
CA THR A 69 -41.46 21.72 20.45
C THR A 69 -41.05 22.17 21.85
N ASP A 70 -39.77 22.07 22.19
CA ASP A 70 -39.18 22.46 23.49
C ASP A 70 -38.35 23.74 23.40
N SER A 71 -38.24 24.30 22.21
CA SER A 71 -37.54 25.56 21.92
C SER A 71 -36.03 25.50 22.24
N ASP A 72 -35.40 24.33 22.05
CA ASP A 72 -33.97 24.14 22.21
C ASP A 72 -33.15 24.42 20.93
N GLY A 73 -33.83 24.77 19.85
CA GLY A 73 -33.25 25.06 18.54
C GLY A 73 -32.94 23.80 17.72
N ILE A 74 -33.29 22.60 18.23
CA ILE A 74 -33.15 21.32 17.50
C ILE A 74 -34.52 20.91 16.90
N TYR A 75 -34.59 20.99 15.60
CA TYR A 75 -35.81 20.64 14.84
C TYR A 75 -35.83 19.13 14.57
N THR A 76 -36.97 18.48 14.90
CA THR A 76 -37.09 17.02 14.85
C THR A 76 -38.29 16.55 14.01
N ALA A 77 -38.14 15.41 13.34
CA ALA A 77 -39.23 14.66 12.70
C ALA A 77 -38.91 13.16 12.66
N ALA A 78 -39.95 12.33 12.80
CA ALA A 78 -39.84 10.87 12.62
C ALA A 78 -40.30 10.50 11.20
N VAL A 79 -39.51 9.74 10.47
CA VAL A 79 -39.77 9.28 9.11
C VAL A 79 -39.74 7.77 9.06
N THR A 80 -40.79 7.15 8.49
CA THR A 80 -40.81 5.68 8.29
C THR A 80 -40.00 5.32 7.04
N LEU A 81 -38.96 4.53 7.20
CA LEU A 81 -38.03 4.15 6.16
C LEU A 81 -37.78 2.64 6.14
N THR A 82 -37.35 2.10 5.02
CA THR A 82 -37.00 0.70 4.85
C THR A 82 -35.62 0.40 5.44
N ILE A 83 -35.49 -0.57 6.35
CA ILE A 83 -34.23 -1.00 6.94
C ILE A 83 -33.29 -1.50 5.83
N GLY A 84 -32.01 -1.10 5.91
CA GLY A 84 -30.97 -1.44 4.94
C GLY A 84 -30.96 -0.57 3.67
N ALA A 85 -31.96 0.30 3.48
CA ALA A 85 -31.93 1.23 2.37
C ALA A 85 -30.96 2.39 2.64
N THR A 86 -30.18 2.80 1.62
CA THR A 86 -29.42 4.04 1.68
C THR A 86 -30.26 5.17 1.12
N ILE A 87 -30.47 6.22 1.91
CA ILE A 87 -31.20 7.41 1.51
C ILE A 87 -30.25 8.59 1.30
N GLN A 88 -30.61 9.47 0.38
CA GLN A 88 -29.99 10.78 0.20
C GLN A 88 -30.98 11.88 0.58
N PHE A 89 -30.49 12.94 1.23
CA PHE A 89 -31.36 14.03 1.66
C PHE A 89 -30.59 15.35 1.88
N LYS A 90 -31.33 16.45 1.96
CA LYS A 90 -30.89 17.79 2.37
C LYS A 90 -31.97 18.44 3.23
N THR A 91 -31.56 19.33 4.12
CA THR A 91 -32.44 20.20 4.90
C THR A 91 -32.72 21.48 4.13
N ARG A 92 -33.96 21.97 4.22
CA ARG A 92 -34.36 23.21 3.57
C ARG A 92 -35.02 24.14 4.57
N ILE A 93 -34.95 25.45 4.29
CA ILE A 93 -35.70 26.48 5.00
C ILE A 93 -36.89 26.86 4.13
N ASN A 94 -38.12 26.91 4.73
CA ASN A 94 -39.37 27.22 4.07
C ASN A 94 -39.67 26.33 2.85
N ALA A 95 -39.21 25.12 2.80
CA ALA A 95 -39.33 24.18 1.70
C ALA A 95 -38.79 24.72 0.35
N LEU A 96 -37.89 25.68 0.38
CA LEU A 96 -37.32 26.31 -0.81
C LEU A 96 -35.93 25.75 -1.14
N TRP A 97 -35.65 25.58 -2.43
CA TRP A 97 -34.34 25.09 -2.88
C TRP A 97 -33.22 26.16 -2.80
N ASN A 98 -33.58 27.44 -2.81
CA ASN A 98 -32.65 28.55 -2.56
C ASN A 98 -32.37 28.80 -1.07
N GLY A 99 -32.80 27.97 -0.20
CA GLY A 99 -32.53 27.97 1.24
C GLY A 99 -32.18 26.54 1.71
N THR A 100 -31.62 25.73 0.82
CA THR A 100 -31.14 24.39 1.15
C THR A 100 -29.74 24.42 1.76
N GLU A 101 -29.37 23.34 2.40
CA GLU A 101 -27.99 23.13 2.80
C GLU A 101 -27.07 23.20 1.59
N GLU A 102 -26.18 24.16 1.59
CA GLU A 102 -25.09 24.31 0.63
C GLU A 102 -23.79 24.19 1.39
N PHE A 103 -23.26 22.99 1.48
CA PHE A 103 -21.96 22.74 2.12
C PHE A 103 -20.88 23.55 1.40
N SER A 104 -19.86 23.97 2.15
CA SER A 104 -18.72 24.71 1.60
C SER A 104 -18.17 24.02 0.33
N GLY A 105 -18.31 24.69 -0.83
CA GLY A 105 -17.93 24.14 -2.12
C GLY A 105 -19.03 23.45 -2.94
N GLY A 106 -20.30 23.53 -2.55
CA GLY A 106 -21.41 22.91 -3.32
C GLY A 106 -21.50 21.39 -3.14
N GLY A 107 -21.28 20.93 -1.94
CA GLY A 107 -21.14 19.54 -1.56
C GLY A 107 -22.34 18.64 -1.88
N PRO A 108 -22.13 17.31 -1.85
CA PRO A 108 -23.12 16.30 -2.18
C PRO A 108 -24.29 16.28 -1.17
N ASN A 109 -25.33 15.53 -1.50
CA ASN A 109 -26.42 15.24 -0.56
C ASN A 109 -25.88 14.48 0.66
N ARG A 110 -26.53 14.65 1.82
CA ARG A 110 -26.28 13.78 2.98
C ARG A 110 -26.70 12.36 2.64
N ASN A 111 -25.93 11.38 3.08
CA ASN A 111 -26.21 9.96 2.92
C ASN A 111 -26.48 9.32 4.28
N TYR A 112 -27.45 8.42 4.36
CA TYR A 112 -27.73 7.65 5.56
C TYR A 112 -28.21 6.24 5.21
N MET A 113 -27.56 5.23 5.78
CA MET A 113 -28.04 3.85 5.72
C MET A 113 -29.01 3.60 6.85
N VAL A 114 -30.24 3.22 6.52
CA VAL A 114 -31.35 3.07 7.47
C VAL A 114 -31.12 1.85 8.38
N VAL A 115 -31.00 2.13 9.66
CA VAL A 115 -30.94 1.10 10.73
C VAL A 115 -32.20 1.14 11.58
N ALA A 116 -32.53 0.03 12.26
CA ALA A 116 -33.69 -0.05 13.11
C ALA A 116 -33.65 1.01 14.25
N ASN A 117 -34.72 1.79 14.38
CA ASN A 117 -34.85 2.90 15.34
C ASN A 117 -33.68 3.91 15.27
N GLY A 118 -33.15 4.15 14.07
CA GLY A 118 -32.04 5.05 13.85
C GLY A 118 -32.34 6.50 14.22
N VAL A 119 -31.29 7.22 14.62
CA VAL A 119 -31.33 8.67 14.86
C VAL A 119 -30.30 9.30 13.94
N VAL A 120 -30.70 10.35 13.21
CA VAL A 120 -29.83 11.12 12.31
C VAL A 120 -29.76 12.55 12.87
N SER A 121 -28.67 12.88 13.54
CA SER A 121 -28.46 14.17 14.17
C SER A 121 -27.31 14.93 13.49
N TYR A 122 -27.52 16.19 13.14
CA TYR A 122 -26.52 17.02 12.44
C TYR A 122 -26.85 18.51 12.58
N TRP A 123 -25.83 19.35 12.34
CA TRP A 123 -26.00 20.79 12.22
C TRP A 123 -26.40 21.19 10.79
N TYR A 124 -27.22 22.22 10.65
CA TYR A 124 -27.55 22.76 9.34
C TYR A 124 -26.31 23.29 8.63
N ASN A 125 -26.07 22.86 7.40
CA ASN A 125 -24.83 23.11 6.61
C ASN A 125 -23.53 22.61 7.27
N ASP A 126 -23.62 21.75 8.28
CA ASP A 126 -22.47 21.35 9.12
C ASP A 126 -21.73 22.55 9.76
N ILE A 127 -22.40 23.70 9.86
CA ILE A 127 -21.87 24.89 10.52
C ILE A 127 -22.15 24.76 12.02
N LEU A 128 -21.12 24.44 12.75
CA LEU A 128 -21.11 24.37 14.21
C LEU A 128 -21.12 25.77 14.80
N SER A 129 -21.60 25.91 16.06
CA SER A 129 -21.37 27.13 16.82
C SER A 129 -19.85 27.37 16.91
N PRO A 130 -19.36 28.62 16.77
CA PRO A 130 -17.95 28.92 17.02
C PRO A 130 -17.45 28.43 18.38
N ASP A 131 -18.35 28.32 19.35
CA ASP A 131 -18.06 27.94 20.73
C ASP A 131 -18.24 26.42 20.99
N MET A 132 -18.75 25.67 20.01
CA MET A 132 -18.94 24.24 20.14
C MET A 132 -17.60 23.52 19.95
N LEU A 133 -17.19 22.77 20.97
CA LEU A 133 -15.99 21.97 20.92
C LEU A 133 -16.10 20.87 19.84
N ALA A 134 -15.07 20.78 19.00
CA ALA A 134 -14.86 19.66 18.09
C ALA A 134 -13.35 19.35 18.10
N ILE A 135 -12.98 18.12 18.51
CA ILE A 135 -11.57 17.74 18.61
C ILE A 135 -11.05 17.32 17.24
N ALA A 136 -9.93 17.94 16.83
CA ALA A 136 -9.12 17.51 15.71
C ALA A 136 -7.64 17.58 16.08
N VAL A 137 -6.86 16.60 15.64
CA VAL A 137 -5.43 16.49 15.95
C VAL A 137 -4.66 16.17 14.68
N GLN A 138 -3.54 16.85 14.49
CA GLN A 138 -2.50 16.49 13.54
C GLN A 138 -1.22 16.06 14.27
N ALA A 139 -0.36 15.32 13.59
CA ALA A 139 0.98 15.00 14.06
C ALA A 139 2.02 15.40 13.02
N SER A 140 3.23 15.75 13.47
CA SER A 140 4.36 16.04 12.57
C SER A 140 4.77 14.83 11.72
N ALA A 141 4.45 13.61 12.17
CA ALA A 141 4.55 12.36 11.44
C ALA A 141 3.67 11.31 12.13
N PHE A 142 3.06 10.43 11.35
CA PHE A 142 2.25 9.30 11.86
C PHE A 142 3.07 8.01 12.02
N VAL A 143 4.19 7.90 11.30
CA VAL A 143 5.16 6.80 11.42
C VAL A 143 6.52 7.39 11.79
N VAL A 144 7.09 6.92 12.88
CA VAL A 144 8.34 7.45 13.44
C VAL A 144 9.25 6.31 13.92
N GLN A 145 10.54 6.61 14.05
CA GLN A 145 11.50 5.68 14.67
C GLN A 145 11.43 5.72 16.20
N PRO A 146 11.84 4.65 16.90
CA PRO A 146 12.05 4.69 18.34
C PRO A 146 12.95 5.86 18.77
N GLY A 147 12.46 6.67 19.71
CA GLY A 147 13.15 7.86 20.18
C GLY A 147 13.05 9.11 19.33
N GLN A 148 12.45 9.03 18.13
CA GLN A 148 12.17 10.20 17.31
C GLN A 148 11.08 11.07 17.94
N ALA A 149 11.26 12.38 17.89
CA ALA A 149 10.29 13.33 18.41
C ALA A 149 9.08 13.46 17.49
N VAL A 150 7.89 13.43 18.08
CA VAL A 150 6.59 13.70 17.42
C VAL A 150 6.00 14.94 18.07
N GLN A 151 5.63 15.92 17.26
CA GLN A 151 4.83 17.06 17.72
C GLN A 151 3.37 16.82 17.36
N TYR A 152 2.49 16.86 18.35
CA TYR A 152 1.06 16.93 18.12
C TYR A 152 0.63 18.39 17.98
N LEU A 153 -0.31 18.61 17.07
CA LEU A 153 -0.89 19.92 16.78
C LEU A 153 -2.39 19.85 17.05
N ASP A 154 -2.86 20.60 17.99
CA ASP A 154 -4.28 20.80 18.23
C ASP A 154 -4.89 21.61 17.07
N GLN A 155 -5.93 21.07 16.46
CA GLN A 155 -6.75 21.70 15.41
C GLN A 155 -8.22 21.78 15.85
N SER A 156 -8.46 21.67 17.16
CA SER A 156 -9.83 21.65 17.70
C SER A 156 -10.53 22.98 17.50
N ALA A 157 -11.82 22.91 17.13
CA ALA A 157 -12.71 24.06 17.05
C ALA A 157 -13.41 24.28 18.39
N GLY A 158 -14.09 25.45 18.55
CA GLY A 158 -14.84 25.80 19.75
C GLY A 158 -14.02 26.52 20.82
N ASN A 159 -12.97 27.23 20.41
CA ASN A 159 -12.17 28.12 21.26
C ASN A 159 -11.64 27.41 22.54
N PRO A 160 -10.92 26.27 22.42
CA PRO A 160 -10.37 25.58 23.57
C PRO A 160 -9.36 26.47 24.31
N VAL A 161 -9.41 26.45 25.64
CA VAL A 161 -8.51 27.23 26.54
C VAL A 161 -7.68 26.33 27.41
N SER A 162 -8.01 25.03 27.50
CA SER A 162 -7.16 24.06 28.20
C SER A 162 -7.18 22.70 27.46
N TRP A 163 -6.06 22.01 27.62
CA TRP A 163 -5.78 20.71 26.95
C TRP A 163 -5.31 19.72 28.01
N GLN A 164 -5.69 18.48 27.85
CA GLN A 164 -5.16 17.35 28.58
C GLN A 164 -4.93 16.18 27.65
N TRP A 165 -3.66 15.93 27.36
CA TRP A 165 -3.24 14.81 26.52
C TRP A 165 -2.93 13.58 27.36
N THR A 166 -3.33 12.41 26.89
CA THR A 166 -2.90 11.10 27.38
C THR A 166 -2.36 10.30 26.20
N MET A 167 -1.10 9.92 26.27
CA MET A 167 -0.32 9.33 25.18
C MET A 167 0.44 8.11 25.69
N PRO A 168 -0.25 6.97 25.90
CA PRO A 168 0.34 5.77 26.51
C PRO A 168 1.59 5.32 25.76
N GLY A 169 2.68 5.05 26.49
CA GLY A 169 3.97 4.64 25.93
C GLY A 169 4.86 5.77 25.45
N ALA A 170 4.37 7.01 25.43
CA ALA A 170 5.18 8.20 25.12
C ALA A 170 5.99 8.71 26.32
N THR A 171 6.98 9.56 26.03
CA THR A 171 7.69 10.33 27.03
C THR A 171 7.68 11.82 26.60
N PRO A 172 7.00 12.72 27.34
CA PRO A 172 6.10 12.43 28.46
C PRO A 172 4.81 11.71 28.04
N GLU A 173 4.22 10.91 28.93
CA GLU A 173 2.99 10.15 28.68
C GLU A 173 1.72 11.02 28.78
N THR A 174 1.82 12.17 29.44
CA THR A 174 0.74 13.16 29.56
C THR A 174 1.28 14.57 29.32
N SER A 175 0.42 15.49 28.86
CA SER A 175 0.76 16.90 28.69
C SER A 175 -0.48 17.79 28.81
N ASP A 176 -0.29 19.02 29.29
CA ASP A 176 -1.27 20.11 29.34
C ASP A 176 -0.97 21.22 28.30
N LEU A 177 0.06 21.05 27.49
CA LEU A 177 0.40 21.98 26.43
C LEU A 177 -0.58 21.81 25.24
N GLN A 178 -0.91 22.90 24.56
CA GLN A 178 -1.72 22.83 23.34
C GLN A 178 -1.10 21.92 22.27
N ASN A 179 0.22 22.07 22.07
CA ASN A 179 0.96 21.34 21.01
C ASN A 179 2.18 20.64 21.64
N PRO A 180 1.98 19.47 22.31
CA PRO A 180 3.08 18.78 22.97
C PRO A 180 4.04 18.11 21.97
N VAL A 181 5.29 17.96 22.40
CA VAL A 181 6.30 17.14 21.72
C VAL A 181 6.62 15.95 22.61
N VAL A 182 6.57 14.75 22.06
CA VAL A 182 6.81 13.49 22.75
C VAL A 182 7.74 12.58 21.98
N THR A 183 8.26 11.53 22.64
CA THR A 183 9.01 10.45 21.99
C THR A 183 8.47 9.10 22.44
N TYR A 184 8.54 8.09 21.59
CA TYR A 184 8.20 6.70 21.91
C TYR A 184 9.46 5.85 21.84
N ALA A 185 9.77 5.11 22.90
CA ALA A 185 11.02 4.34 22.99
C ALA A 185 10.93 2.95 22.33
N ALA A 186 9.75 2.35 22.23
CA ALA A 186 9.55 1.00 21.70
C ALA A 186 8.73 1.00 20.41
N PRO A 187 9.02 0.10 19.45
CA PRO A 187 8.14 -0.15 18.33
C PRO A 187 6.74 -0.56 18.79
N GLY A 188 5.72 -0.15 18.03
CA GLY A 188 4.33 -0.44 18.36
C GLY A 188 3.37 0.55 17.71
N VAL A 189 2.09 0.32 17.90
CA VAL A 189 1.02 1.22 17.45
C VAL A 189 0.34 1.82 18.68
N TYR A 190 0.24 3.13 18.73
CA TYR A 190 -0.14 3.87 19.92
C TYR A 190 -1.38 4.71 19.67
N ASN A 191 -2.28 4.66 20.66
CA ASN A 191 -3.44 5.53 20.70
C ASN A 191 -3.06 6.83 21.41
N ILE A 192 -3.79 7.91 21.10
CA ILE A 192 -3.74 9.15 21.86
C ILE A 192 -5.14 9.55 22.28
N THR A 193 -5.25 10.24 23.40
CA THR A 193 -6.50 10.84 23.87
C THR A 193 -6.27 12.30 24.15
N LEU A 194 -7.13 13.15 23.61
CA LEU A 194 -7.17 14.58 23.90
C LEU A 194 -8.48 14.93 24.58
N THR A 195 -8.39 15.62 25.70
CA THR A 195 -9.50 16.32 26.36
C THR A 195 -9.26 17.82 26.25
N VAL A 196 -10.25 18.56 25.74
CA VAL A 196 -10.22 20.02 25.66
C VAL A 196 -11.35 20.62 26.47
N THR A 197 -11.13 21.84 27.00
CA THR A 197 -12.16 22.63 27.70
C THR A 197 -12.20 24.02 27.08
N ASN A 198 -13.38 24.58 26.80
CA ASN A 198 -13.55 25.96 26.30
C ASN A 198 -13.74 26.98 27.45
N GLU A 199 -13.89 28.27 27.11
CA GLU A 199 -14.11 29.33 28.09
C GLU A 199 -15.42 29.16 28.87
N ASP A 200 -16.43 28.52 28.31
CA ASP A 200 -17.75 28.26 28.92
C ASP A 200 -17.70 27.08 29.90
N GLY A 201 -16.57 26.36 29.96
CA GLY A 201 -16.39 25.18 30.81
C GLY A 201 -16.89 23.89 30.20
N ASP A 202 -17.28 23.87 28.94
CA ASP A 202 -17.63 22.66 28.23
C ASP A 202 -16.38 21.78 28.03
N ILE A 203 -16.55 20.49 28.18
CA ILE A 203 -15.45 19.51 28.09
C ILE A 203 -15.77 18.50 27.01
N MET A 204 -14.81 18.26 26.13
CA MET A 204 -14.87 17.17 25.15
C MET A 204 -13.63 16.29 25.25
N THR A 205 -13.81 14.99 25.09
CA THR A 205 -12.73 14.00 25.08
C THR A 205 -12.86 13.11 23.86
N GLN A 206 -11.75 12.91 23.14
CA GLN A 206 -11.69 12.00 22.00
C GLN A 206 -10.43 11.16 22.04
N THR A 207 -10.58 9.87 21.78
CA THR A 207 -9.46 8.94 21.62
C THR A 207 -9.30 8.64 20.13
N PHE A 208 -8.07 8.80 19.65
CA PHE A 208 -7.65 8.43 18.30
C PHE A 208 -6.91 7.10 18.41
N THR A 209 -7.50 6.07 17.84
CA THR A 209 -6.92 4.72 17.86
C THR A 209 -5.90 4.57 16.74
N ASN A 210 -4.81 3.84 17.03
CA ASN A 210 -3.72 3.59 16.08
C ASN A 210 -3.16 4.87 15.45
N PHE A 211 -3.06 5.94 16.24
CA PHE A 211 -2.74 7.26 15.73
C PHE A 211 -1.26 7.46 15.39
N ILE A 212 -0.37 6.84 16.16
CA ILE A 212 1.08 6.85 15.90
C ILE A 212 1.57 5.42 15.78
N ARG A 213 2.32 5.16 14.72
CA ARG A 213 3.11 3.95 14.56
C ARG A 213 4.58 4.25 14.81
N VAL A 214 5.18 3.54 15.75
CA VAL A 214 6.62 3.55 15.98
C VAL A 214 7.20 2.31 15.33
N ASP A 215 7.98 2.51 14.28
CA ASP A 215 8.55 1.43 13.48
C ASP A 215 10.08 1.49 13.58
N ALA A 216 10.71 0.34 13.74
CA ALA A 216 12.17 0.26 13.75
C ALA A 216 12.79 0.64 12.39
N MET A 217 11.97 0.81 11.35
CA MET A 217 12.39 1.08 9.97
C MET A 217 13.41 0.04 9.50
N GLU A 218 13.19 -1.21 9.92
CA GLU A 218 13.99 -2.31 9.43
C GLU A 218 13.69 -2.58 7.97
N THR A 219 14.75 -2.74 7.19
CA THR A 219 14.64 -3.17 5.80
C THR A 219 15.08 -4.61 5.69
N HIS A 220 14.43 -5.33 4.80
CA HIS A 220 14.71 -6.71 4.49
C HIS A 220 15.31 -6.80 3.08
N TRP A 221 15.88 -7.95 2.71
CA TRP A 221 16.52 -8.14 1.41
C TRP A 221 15.55 -7.94 0.23
N TRP A 222 14.24 -8.13 0.42
CA TRP A 222 13.23 -7.93 -0.61
C TRP A 222 12.88 -6.46 -0.86
N ASN A 223 13.23 -5.53 0.04
CA ASN A 223 12.92 -4.11 -0.14
C ASN A 223 13.70 -3.45 -1.29
N ASP A 224 14.87 -4.00 -1.67
CA ASP A 224 15.68 -3.51 -2.79
C ASP A 224 15.33 -4.21 -4.12
N ARG A 225 14.33 -5.10 -4.14
CA ARG A 225 13.96 -5.86 -5.33
C ARG A 225 12.96 -5.11 -6.21
N VAL A 226 13.02 -5.45 -7.49
CA VAL A 226 11.97 -5.15 -8.48
C VAL A 226 11.51 -6.49 -9.01
N PHE A 227 10.25 -6.82 -8.74
CA PHE A 227 9.65 -8.09 -9.16
C PHE A 227 9.01 -7.96 -10.53
N TYR A 228 9.05 -9.05 -11.28
CA TYR A 228 8.41 -9.20 -12.56
C TYR A 228 7.48 -10.42 -12.51
N GLU A 229 6.19 -10.19 -12.70
CA GLU A 229 5.18 -11.24 -12.71
C GLU A 229 5.18 -11.93 -14.07
N VAL A 230 5.34 -13.24 -14.07
CA VAL A 230 5.43 -14.09 -15.29
C VAL A 230 4.30 -15.11 -15.31
N PHE A 231 3.52 -15.08 -16.37
CA PHE A 231 2.69 -16.22 -16.75
C PHE A 231 3.47 -17.11 -17.71
N VAL A 232 4.00 -18.23 -17.22
CA VAL A 232 4.91 -19.12 -17.98
C VAL A 232 4.32 -19.49 -19.33
N ARG A 233 3.02 -19.89 -19.34
CA ARG A 233 2.28 -20.27 -20.56
C ARG A 233 2.32 -19.22 -21.67
N SER A 234 2.48 -17.95 -21.32
CA SER A 234 2.46 -16.82 -22.25
C SER A 234 3.81 -16.15 -22.46
N PHE A 235 4.88 -16.58 -21.78
CA PHE A 235 6.14 -15.85 -21.80
C PHE A 235 7.01 -16.23 -23.00
N LYS A 236 7.37 -17.53 -23.15
CA LYS A 236 8.16 -18.04 -24.29
C LYS A 236 7.96 -19.53 -24.43
N ASP A 237 7.58 -19.95 -25.62
CA ASP A 237 7.51 -21.34 -26.05
C ASP A 237 8.84 -21.75 -26.68
N SER A 238 9.49 -22.79 -26.16
CA SER A 238 10.77 -23.30 -26.64
C SER A 238 10.62 -24.48 -27.58
N ASN A 239 9.52 -25.24 -27.46
CA ASN A 239 9.31 -26.51 -28.16
C ASN A 239 8.39 -26.43 -29.39
N GLY A 240 7.64 -25.32 -29.54
CA GLY A 240 6.77 -25.03 -30.70
C GLY A 240 5.35 -25.59 -30.55
N ASP A 241 4.91 -26.00 -29.38
CA ASP A 241 3.56 -26.50 -29.14
C ASP A 241 2.50 -25.38 -28.92
N GLY A 242 2.94 -24.13 -28.89
CA GLY A 242 2.10 -22.96 -28.72
C GLY A 242 1.91 -22.49 -27.27
N LYS A 243 2.51 -23.16 -26.32
CA LYS A 243 2.48 -22.83 -24.91
C LYS A 243 3.90 -22.47 -24.43
N GLY A 244 4.02 -21.46 -23.60
CA GLY A 244 5.28 -21.13 -22.95
C GLY A 244 5.68 -22.20 -21.94
N ASP A 245 6.98 -22.37 -21.75
CA ASP A 245 7.56 -23.39 -20.91
C ASP A 245 8.77 -22.88 -20.12
N LEU A 246 9.25 -23.67 -19.15
CA LEU A 246 10.41 -23.32 -18.30
C LEU A 246 11.71 -23.18 -19.11
N GLN A 247 11.89 -23.97 -20.19
CA GLN A 247 13.07 -23.78 -21.06
C GLN A 247 13.01 -22.43 -21.77
N GLY A 248 11.86 -22.04 -22.27
CA GLY A 248 11.64 -20.74 -22.88
C GLY A 248 11.87 -19.60 -21.90
N LEU A 249 11.47 -19.77 -20.63
CA LEU A 249 11.77 -18.80 -19.57
C LEU A 249 13.28 -18.72 -19.28
N ILE A 250 13.99 -19.84 -19.18
CA ILE A 250 15.46 -19.90 -19.06
C ILE A 250 16.12 -19.14 -20.22
N ASP A 251 15.69 -19.37 -21.46
CA ASP A 251 16.20 -18.71 -22.65
C ASP A 251 16.00 -17.19 -22.67
N LYS A 252 15.12 -16.69 -21.79
CA LYS A 252 14.78 -15.26 -21.67
C LYS A 252 15.22 -14.60 -20.36
N LEU A 253 15.94 -15.29 -19.49
CA LEU A 253 16.46 -14.72 -18.27
C LEU A 253 17.38 -13.53 -18.52
N ASP A 254 18.23 -13.58 -19.56
CA ASP A 254 19.13 -12.45 -19.92
C ASP A 254 18.36 -11.20 -20.38
N TYR A 255 17.10 -11.31 -20.77
CA TYR A 255 16.23 -10.17 -21.01
C TYR A 255 15.80 -9.49 -19.72
N LEU A 256 15.54 -10.28 -18.68
CA LEU A 256 15.14 -9.80 -17.37
C LEU A 256 16.34 -9.25 -16.60
N ASN A 257 17.42 -10.02 -16.56
CA ASN A 257 18.69 -9.64 -15.94
C ASN A 257 19.79 -10.61 -16.45
N ASP A 258 20.87 -10.09 -16.98
CA ASP A 258 22.01 -10.90 -17.47
C ASP A 258 23.08 -11.15 -16.39
N GLY A 259 22.86 -10.64 -15.16
CA GLY A 259 23.78 -10.75 -14.03
C GLY A 259 24.96 -9.80 -14.08
N ASN A 260 25.03 -8.90 -15.06
CA ASN A 260 26.10 -7.95 -15.22
C ASN A 260 25.57 -6.49 -15.14
N PRO A 261 25.79 -5.79 -14.03
CA PRO A 261 25.25 -4.43 -13.84
C PRO A 261 25.84 -3.38 -14.79
N ALA A 262 26.88 -3.72 -15.56
CA ALA A 262 27.50 -2.82 -16.54
C ALA A 262 26.79 -2.86 -17.91
N THR A 263 25.92 -3.82 -18.16
CA THR A 263 25.18 -3.90 -19.42
C THR A 263 23.94 -3.02 -19.41
N THR A 264 23.37 -2.81 -20.58
CA THR A 264 22.16 -2.00 -20.77
C THR A 264 21.16 -2.71 -21.65
N THR A 265 21.27 -4.03 -21.79
CA THR A 265 20.53 -4.88 -22.71
C THR A 265 19.42 -5.67 -22.05
N ASP A 266 19.36 -5.64 -20.73
CA ASP A 266 18.34 -6.23 -19.87
C ASP A 266 17.47 -5.16 -19.18
N LEU A 267 16.43 -5.59 -18.49
CA LEU A 267 15.57 -4.72 -17.68
C LEU A 267 16.16 -4.40 -16.31
N GLY A 268 17.05 -5.24 -15.78
CA GLY A 268 17.56 -5.14 -14.41
C GLY A 268 16.61 -5.71 -13.36
N ILE A 269 15.74 -6.65 -13.70
CA ILE A 269 14.81 -7.32 -12.78
C ILE A 269 15.60 -8.14 -11.76
N THR A 270 15.21 -8.06 -10.49
CA THR A 270 15.90 -8.75 -9.38
C THR A 270 14.98 -9.71 -8.63
N GLY A 271 13.71 -9.81 -9.00
CA GLY A 271 12.76 -10.77 -8.49
C GLY A 271 11.80 -11.25 -9.58
N ILE A 272 11.40 -12.50 -9.56
CA ILE A 272 10.37 -13.08 -10.43
C ILE A 272 9.24 -13.62 -9.54
N TRP A 273 8.02 -13.29 -9.87
CA TRP A 273 6.83 -13.97 -9.39
C TRP A 273 6.27 -14.83 -10.54
N LEU A 274 6.25 -16.14 -10.35
CA LEU A 274 5.62 -17.08 -11.26
C LEU A 274 4.16 -17.29 -10.84
N MET A 275 3.20 -16.99 -11.74
CA MET A 275 1.84 -17.49 -11.62
C MET A 275 1.85 -19.01 -11.45
N PRO A 276 0.76 -19.68 -11.01
CA PRO A 276 0.81 -21.08 -10.59
C PRO A 276 1.56 -21.98 -11.56
N VAL A 277 2.54 -22.70 -11.05
CA VAL A 277 3.38 -23.65 -11.80
C VAL A 277 3.09 -25.10 -11.42
N GLN A 278 2.25 -25.30 -10.41
CA GLN A 278 1.82 -26.63 -9.96
C GLN A 278 0.90 -27.26 -11.01
N GLN A 279 0.79 -28.58 -10.98
CA GLN A 279 -0.05 -29.31 -11.91
C GLN A 279 -1.52 -28.94 -11.75
N SER A 280 -2.16 -28.59 -12.86
CA SER A 280 -3.54 -28.12 -12.89
C SER A 280 -4.23 -28.57 -14.20
N PRO A 281 -5.54 -28.88 -14.16
CA PRO A 281 -6.29 -29.19 -15.36
C PRO A 281 -6.64 -27.96 -16.21
N SER A 282 -6.55 -26.73 -15.65
CA SER A 282 -6.88 -25.49 -16.35
C SER A 282 -5.65 -24.74 -16.86
N TYR A 283 -5.88 -23.83 -17.79
CA TYR A 283 -4.82 -22.99 -18.34
C TYR A 283 -4.28 -21.96 -17.32
N HIS A 284 -5.09 -21.55 -16.35
CA HIS A 284 -4.73 -20.53 -15.38
C HIS A 284 -3.93 -21.06 -14.18
N GLY A 285 -4.06 -22.35 -13.86
CA GLY A 285 -3.27 -23.01 -12.83
C GLY A 285 -3.78 -22.89 -11.40
N TYR A 286 -4.84 -22.09 -11.16
CA TYR A 286 -5.35 -21.88 -9.80
C TYR A 286 -6.18 -23.06 -9.25
N ASP A 287 -6.61 -24.00 -10.05
CA ASP A 287 -7.25 -25.26 -9.65
C ASP A 287 -6.21 -26.39 -9.58
N VAL A 288 -5.37 -26.35 -8.54
CA VAL A 288 -4.25 -27.28 -8.36
C VAL A 288 -4.73 -28.71 -8.15
N SER A 289 -4.20 -29.65 -8.94
CA SER A 289 -4.46 -31.10 -8.82
C SER A 289 -3.29 -31.87 -8.19
N ASN A 290 -2.09 -31.28 -8.13
CA ASN A 290 -0.93 -31.82 -7.40
C ASN A 290 0.05 -30.68 -7.05
N TYR A 291 0.21 -30.42 -5.76
CA TYR A 291 1.04 -29.32 -5.27
C TYR A 291 2.56 -29.53 -5.40
N MET A 292 3.03 -30.77 -5.51
CA MET A 292 4.46 -31.11 -5.52
C MET A 292 5.00 -31.49 -6.91
N THR A 293 4.21 -31.24 -7.97
CA THR A 293 4.59 -31.53 -9.33
C THR A 293 4.38 -30.32 -10.21
N VAL A 294 5.39 -29.97 -10.99
CA VAL A 294 5.32 -28.90 -12.00
C VAL A 294 4.38 -29.29 -13.12
N GLU A 295 3.58 -28.34 -13.59
CA GLU A 295 2.66 -28.50 -14.72
C GLU A 295 3.40 -29.06 -15.96
N GLN A 296 2.83 -30.14 -16.54
CA GLN A 296 3.48 -30.86 -17.64
C GLN A 296 3.68 -30.02 -18.89
N ASP A 297 2.79 -29.05 -19.16
CA ASP A 297 2.95 -28.09 -20.25
C ASP A 297 4.18 -27.19 -20.06
N TYR A 298 4.63 -27.00 -18.82
CA TYR A 298 5.80 -26.17 -18.47
C TYR A 298 7.09 -26.97 -18.36
N GLY A 299 6.99 -28.28 -18.18
CA GLY A 299 8.13 -29.18 -18.05
C GLY A 299 7.99 -30.15 -16.88
N ASN A 300 8.93 -30.14 -15.95
CA ASN A 300 8.97 -31.05 -14.81
C ASN A 300 9.83 -30.47 -13.66
N ASN A 301 9.80 -31.12 -12.49
CA ASN A 301 10.57 -30.70 -11.32
C ASN A 301 12.09 -30.51 -11.59
N PRO A 302 12.79 -31.42 -12.29
CA PRO A 302 14.20 -31.20 -12.64
C PRO A 302 14.42 -29.94 -13.51
N LYS A 303 13.51 -29.64 -14.45
CA LYS A 303 13.60 -28.43 -15.27
C LYS A 303 13.34 -27.16 -14.45
N PHE A 304 12.47 -27.22 -13.45
CA PHE A 304 12.26 -26.12 -12.52
C PHE A 304 13.54 -25.85 -11.69
N ILE A 305 14.19 -26.88 -11.17
CA ILE A 305 15.48 -26.74 -10.47
C ILE A 305 16.53 -26.09 -11.37
N GLU A 306 16.63 -26.48 -12.64
CA GLU A 306 17.53 -25.84 -13.62
C GLU A 306 17.20 -24.35 -13.80
N PHE A 307 15.91 -24.01 -13.88
CA PHE A 307 15.45 -22.62 -13.93
C PHE A 307 15.88 -21.84 -12.67
N MET A 308 15.64 -22.39 -11.47
CA MET A 308 16.06 -21.75 -10.21
C MET A 308 17.58 -21.48 -10.17
N GLN A 309 18.38 -22.45 -10.56
CA GLN A 309 19.83 -22.29 -10.62
C GLN A 309 20.24 -21.19 -11.62
N ALA A 310 19.58 -21.12 -12.77
CA ALA A 310 19.85 -20.11 -13.79
C ALA A 310 19.44 -18.70 -13.34
N ALA A 311 18.30 -18.58 -12.62
CA ALA A 311 17.82 -17.32 -12.05
C ALA A 311 18.76 -16.84 -10.91
N HIS A 312 19.06 -17.71 -9.96
CA HIS A 312 19.97 -17.39 -8.84
C HIS A 312 21.38 -17.00 -9.31
N ALA A 313 21.90 -17.65 -10.36
CA ALA A 313 23.20 -17.27 -10.96
C ALA A 313 23.22 -15.83 -11.50
N ARG A 314 22.06 -15.24 -11.76
CA ARG A 314 21.88 -13.84 -12.21
C ARG A 314 21.50 -12.88 -11.08
N GLY A 315 21.43 -13.37 -9.85
CA GLY A 315 20.97 -12.58 -8.68
C GLY A 315 19.46 -12.34 -8.65
N ILE A 316 18.69 -13.09 -9.45
CA ILE A 316 17.22 -13.01 -9.47
C ILE A 316 16.67 -13.95 -8.40
N LYS A 317 15.82 -13.43 -7.52
CA LYS A 317 15.03 -14.19 -6.55
C LYS A 317 13.71 -14.63 -7.18
N VAL A 318 13.21 -15.79 -6.79
CA VAL A 318 12.00 -16.36 -7.39
C VAL A 318 10.99 -16.74 -6.33
N ILE A 319 9.77 -16.23 -6.49
CA ILE A 319 8.60 -16.68 -5.73
C ILE A 319 7.61 -17.36 -6.65
N ILE A 320 6.88 -18.31 -6.11
CA ILE A 320 5.80 -18.99 -6.82
C ILE A 320 4.45 -18.67 -6.19
N ASP A 321 3.42 -18.78 -7.00
CA ASP A 321 2.05 -18.73 -6.51
C ASP A 321 1.72 -19.99 -5.72
N MET A 322 1.14 -19.82 -4.53
CA MET A 322 0.69 -20.91 -3.66
C MET A 322 -0.81 -20.74 -3.40
N VAL A 323 -1.60 -21.61 -4.02
CA VAL A 323 -3.07 -21.62 -3.90
C VAL A 323 -3.43 -22.49 -2.72
N MET A 324 -3.79 -21.89 -1.59
CA MET A 324 -4.07 -22.66 -0.36
C MET A 324 -5.56 -22.73 -0.04
N ASN A 325 -6.35 -21.75 -0.46
CA ASN A 325 -7.77 -21.69 -0.12
C ASN A 325 -8.57 -22.91 -0.64
N HIS A 326 -8.26 -23.38 -1.83
CA HIS A 326 -9.03 -24.44 -2.52
C HIS A 326 -8.11 -25.35 -3.34
N THR A 327 -8.64 -26.46 -3.79
CA THR A 327 -7.97 -27.36 -4.75
C THR A 327 -8.81 -27.48 -6.04
N SER A 328 -8.27 -28.15 -7.05
CA SER A 328 -9.12 -28.67 -8.13
C SER A 328 -10.11 -29.69 -7.60
N ASP A 329 -11.30 -29.79 -8.22
CA ASP A 329 -12.25 -30.88 -8.01
C ASP A 329 -11.69 -32.25 -8.48
N GLN A 330 -10.54 -32.23 -9.17
CA GLN A 330 -9.78 -33.42 -9.61
C GLN A 330 -8.62 -33.75 -8.65
N HIS A 331 -8.38 -32.95 -7.63
CA HIS A 331 -7.32 -33.22 -6.65
C HIS A 331 -7.63 -34.53 -5.90
N PRO A 332 -6.64 -35.43 -5.68
CA PRO A 332 -6.85 -36.69 -4.98
C PRO A 332 -7.50 -36.53 -3.59
N TRP A 333 -7.22 -35.44 -2.89
CA TRP A 333 -7.85 -35.15 -1.60
C TRP A 333 -9.37 -34.95 -1.75
N PHE A 334 -9.79 -34.11 -2.70
CA PHE A 334 -11.20 -33.87 -2.96
C PHE A 334 -11.92 -35.10 -3.50
N VAL A 335 -11.30 -35.80 -4.45
CA VAL A 335 -11.88 -37.05 -5.00
C VAL A 335 -12.10 -38.07 -3.88
N SER A 336 -11.18 -38.20 -2.94
CA SER A 336 -11.31 -39.07 -1.76
C SER A 336 -12.40 -38.58 -0.81
N SER A 337 -12.53 -37.28 -0.59
CA SER A 337 -13.48 -36.67 0.34
C SER A 337 -14.95 -36.86 -0.06
N LYS A 338 -15.21 -37.16 -1.35
CA LYS A 338 -16.57 -37.52 -1.84
C LYS A 338 -17.16 -38.78 -1.16
N ASN A 339 -16.29 -39.62 -0.60
CA ASN A 339 -16.71 -40.73 0.23
C ASN A 339 -16.83 -40.25 1.71
N PRO A 340 -18.02 -40.26 2.32
CA PRO A 340 -18.21 -39.82 3.71
C PRO A 340 -17.37 -40.61 4.75
N ALA A 341 -16.88 -41.81 4.40
CA ALA A 341 -16.02 -42.63 5.27
C ALA A 341 -14.52 -42.37 5.04
N SER A 342 -14.16 -41.45 4.17
CA SER A 342 -12.76 -41.10 3.86
C SER A 342 -12.13 -40.30 5.01
N ASP A 343 -10.84 -40.52 5.26
CA ASP A 343 -10.01 -39.69 6.13
C ASP A 343 -9.81 -38.25 5.58
N LYS A 344 -10.18 -38.00 4.33
CA LYS A 344 -10.16 -36.69 3.68
C LYS A 344 -11.52 -35.98 3.72
N ARG A 345 -12.58 -36.62 4.28
CA ARG A 345 -13.90 -36.01 4.29
C ARG A 345 -13.87 -34.61 4.91
N ASP A 346 -13.31 -34.50 6.10
CA ASP A 346 -13.23 -33.25 6.86
C ASP A 346 -12.12 -32.29 6.40
N TRP A 347 -11.44 -32.61 5.28
CA TRP A 347 -10.49 -31.70 4.65
C TRP A 347 -11.19 -30.63 3.82
N TYR A 348 -12.47 -30.83 3.52
CA TYR A 348 -13.36 -29.95 2.80
C TYR A 348 -14.62 -29.70 3.61
N ILE A 349 -15.33 -28.63 3.28
CA ILE A 349 -16.56 -28.25 3.98
C ILE A 349 -17.74 -28.92 3.27
N TRP A 350 -18.40 -29.83 3.95
CA TRP A 350 -19.51 -30.62 3.43
C TRP A 350 -20.76 -30.47 4.26
N GLU A 351 -21.94 -30.44 3.60
CA GLU A 351 -23.27 -30.45 4.22
C GLU A 351 -24.18 -31.52 3.57
N ASP A 352 -25.05 -32.10 4.34
CA ASP A 352 -26.02 -33.14 3.88
C ASP A 352 -27.10 -32.53 2.97
N THR A 353 -27.37 -31.25 3.09
CA THR A 353 -28.38 -30.51 2.33
C THR A 353 -27.84 -29.14 1.96
N ASP A 354 -28.34 -28.60 0.86
CA ASP A 354 -27.99 -27.24 0.42
C ASP A 354 -28.30 -26.21 1.52
N PRO A 355 -27.29 -25.57 2.13
CA PRO A 355 -27.49 -24.54 3.16
C PRO A 355 -28.12 -23.26 2.61
N ASN A 356 -28.05 -23.05 1.30
CA ASN A 356 -28.56 -21.84 0.63
C ASN A 356 -28.13 -20.54 1.32
N THR A 357 -26.85 -20.47 1.71
CA THR A 357 -26.24 -19.30 2.32
C THR A 357 -25.36 -18.58 1.32
N PRO A 358 -25.36 -17.24 1.28
CA PRO A 358 -24.52 -16.51 0.33
C PRO A 358 -23.04 -16.66 0.66
N GLY A 359 -22.22 -16.80 -0.38
CA GLY A 359 -20.76 -16.76 -0.30
C GLY A 359 -20.19 -15.33 -0.29
N PRO A 360 -18.85 -15.20 -0.26
CA PRO A 360 -18.19 -13.91 -0.18
C PRO A 360 -18.44 -13.02 -1.41
N PHE A 361 -18.80 -13.58 -2.53
CA PHE A 361 -19.08 -12.86 -3.79
C PHE A 361 -20.58 -12.66 -4.06
N ALA A 362 -21.42 -12.79 -3.04
CA ALA A 362 -22.89 -12.74 -3.14
C ALA A 362 -23.48 -13.78 -4.12
N ASN A 363 -22.74 -14.86 -4.38
CA ASN A 363 -23.14 -16.05 -5.14
C ASN A 363 -23.54 -17.17 -4.18
N ASP A 364 -24.13 -18.24 -4.72
CA ASP A 364 -24.29 -19.48 -3.99
C ASP A 364 -22.98 -20.28 -4.07
N PRO A 365 -22.26 -20.50 -2.94
CA PRO A 365 -20.99 -21.20 -2.92
C PRO A 365 -21.14 -22.72 -2.77
N TRP A 366 -22.37 -23.23 -2.68
CA TRP A 366 -22.65 -24.65 -2.42
C TRP A 366 -22.90 -25.42 -3.72
N HIS A 367 -22.21 -26.54 -3.88
CA HIS A 367 -22.23 -27.37 -5.07
C HIS A 367 -22.59 -28.81 -4.77
N ALA A 368 -23.58 -29.34 -5.46
CA ALA A 368 -24.04 -30.71 -5.25
C ALA A 368 -23.01 -31.73 -5.77
N SER A 369 -22.68 -32.74 -4.95
CA SER A 369 -21.83 -33.88 -5.33
C SER A 369 -22.16 -35.11 -4.50
N SER A 370 -22.41 -36.23 -5.18
CA SER A 370 -22.60 -37.57 -4.59
C SER A 370 -23.76 -37.68 -3.54
N GLY A 371 -24.70 -36.74 -3.58
CA GLY A 371 -25.84 -36.69 -2.68
C GLY A 371 -25.69 -35.66 -1.55
N ASP A 372 -24.51 -35.12 -1.36
CA ASP A 372 -24.17 -34.05 -0.42
C ASP A 372 -23.81 -32.77 -1.13
N TRP A 373 -23.52 -31.73 -0.36
CA TRP A 373 -23.13 -30.41 -0.87
C TRP A 373 -21.77 -30.04 -0.27
N TYR A 374 -20.89 -29.47 -1.12
CA TYR A 374 -19.59 -28.95 -0.69
C TYR A 374 -19.49 -27.46 -0.96
N TYR A 375 -18.69 -26.80 -0.15
CA TYR A 375 -18.41 -25.39 -0.28
C TYR A 375 -17.31 -25.14 -1.33
N GLY A 376 -17.48 -24.15 -2.20
CA GLY A 376 -16.52 -23.69 -3.18
C GLY A 376 -16.81 -22.22 -3.51
N ALA A 377 -16.19 -21.31 -2.77
CA ALA A 377 -16.48 -19.88 -2.84
C ALA A 377 -16.35 -19.30 -4.25
N PHE A 378 -15.32 -19.71 -4.99
CA PHE A 378 -15.04 -19.21 -6.34
C PHE A 378 -15.87 -19.92 -7.41
N THR A 379 -15.83 -21.24 -7.43
CA THR A 379 -16.55 -22.06 -8.43
C THR A 379 -16.59 -23.52 -8.00
N GLY A 380 -17.55 -24.30 -8.54
CA GLY A 380 -17.66 -25.72 -8.25
C GLY A 380 -16.46 -26.58 -8.68
N SER A 381 -15.58 -26.09 -9.57
CA SER A 381 -14.32 -26.76 -9.89
C SER A 381 -13.18 -26.48 -8.91
N MET A 382 -13.43 -25.61 -7.92
CA MET A 382 -12.45 -25.16 -6.92
C MET A 382 -13.05 -25.35 -5.52
N PRO A 383 -13.17 -26.58 -5.00
CA PRO A 383 -13.67 -26.83 -3.65
C PRO A 383 -12.72 -26.26 -2.59
N ASP A 384 -13.28 -25.50 -1.63
CA ASP A 384 -12.53 -24.86 -0.56
C ASP A 384 -12.10 -25.91 0.49
N LEU A 385 -10.89 -25.72 0.99
CA LEU A 385 -10.31 -26.55 2.04
C LEU A 385 -10.79 -26.08 3.41
N ASN A 386 -10.98 -27.03 4.32
CA ASN A 386 -11.37 -26.77 5.68
C ASN A 386 -10.17 -26.48 6.57
N PHE A 387 -9.81 -25.22 6.74
CA PHE A 387 -8.71 -24.80 7.61
C PHE A 387 -8.98 -24.91 9.11
N TYR A 388 -10.17 -25.31 9.53
CA TYR A 388 -10.38 -25.77 10.90
C TYR A 388 -9.79 -27.17 11.17
N ASN A 389 -9.40 -27.90 10.13
CA ASN A 389 -8.78 -29.21 10.24
C ASN A 389 -7.24 -29.10 10.26
N PRO A 390 -6.56 -29.42 11.40
CA PRO A 390 -5.10 -29.31 11.49
C PRO A 390 -4.32 -30.16 10.48
N ALA A 391 -4.93 -31.22 9.94
CA ALA A 391 -4.27 -32.03 8.91
C ALA A 391 -4.12 -31.28 7.58
N VAL A 392 -4.95 -30.27 7.31
CA VAL A 392 -4.79 -29.36 6.17
C VAL A 392 -3.59 -28.45 6.39
N HIS A 393 -3.40 -27.91 7.62
CA HIS A 393 -2.21 -27.13 7.97
C HIS A 393 -0.93 -27.91 7.72
N THR A 394 -0.84 -29.15 8.29
CA THR A 394 0.32 -30.03 8.12
C THR A 394 0.61 -30.32 6.65
N ALA A 395 -0.43 -30.54 5.83
CA ALA A 395 -0.24 -30.79 4.41
C ALA A 395 0.38 -29.59 3.68
N PHE A 396 -0.01 -28.36 4.01
CA PHE A 396 0.58 -27.16 3.43
C PHE A 396 1.97 -26.83 4.00
N GLU A 397 2.26 -27.22 5.23
CA GLU A 397 3.60 -27.19 5.77
C GLU A 397 4.55 -28.09 4.96
N GLU A 398 4.13 -29.33 4.65
CA GLU A 398 4.88 -30.27 3.79
C GLU A 398 5.06 -29.71 2.37
N VAL A 399 4.04 -29.09 1.80
CA VAL A 399 4.11 -28.44 0.49
C VAL A 399 5.11 -27.27 0.52
N ALA A 400 5.04 -26.43 1.56
CA ALA A 400 5.97 -25.30 1.71
C ALA A 400 7.42 -25.77 1.86
N GLU A 401 7.66 -26.82 2.68
CA GLU A 401 8.98 -27.41 2.85
C GLU A 401 9.54 -27.94 1.53
N PHE A 402 8.72 -28.66 0.75
CA PHE A 402 9.12 -29.15 -0.57
C PHE A 402 9.55 -28.00 -1.51
N TRP A 403 8.77 -26.95 -1.63
CA TRP A 403 9.11 -25.83 -2.52
C TRP A 403 10.32 -25.03 -2.03
N LEU A 404 10.46 -24.84 -0.72
CA LEU A 404 11.57 -24.07 -0.15
C LEU A 404 12.90 -24.85 -0.15
N ASN A 405 12.87 -26.15 0.17
CA ASN A 405 14.09 -26.96 0.34
C ASN A 405 14.46 -27.75 -0.91
N ASP A 406 13.49 -28.48 -1.53
CA ASP A 406 13.80 -29.35 -2.66
C ASP A 406 13.82 -28.59 -3.99
N MET A 407 12.94 -27.60 -4.13
CA MET A 407 12.82 -26.78 -5.34
C MET A 407 13.56 -25.44 -5.25
N ASP A 408 14.04 -25.08 -4.07
CA ASP A 408 14.86 -23.89 -3.73
C ASP A 408 14.22 -22.54 -4.08
N VAL A 409 12.88 -22.42 -3.99
CA VAL A 409 12.22 -21.12 -4.16
C VAL A 409 12.56 -20.16 -3.01
N ASP A 410 12.50 -18.86 -3.26
CA ASP A 410 12.82 -17.83 -2.27
C ASP A 410 11.60 -17.40 -1.45
N GLY A 411 10.40 -17.86 -1.82
CA GLY A 411 9.18 -17.54 -1.11
C GLY A 411 7.92 -17.77 -1.95
N PHE A 412 6.82 -17.17 -1.49
CA PHE A 412 5.49 -17.40 -2.03
C PHE A 412 4.72 -16.11 -2.30
N ARG A 413 3.92 -16.10 -3.36
CA ARG A 413 2.72 -15.29 -3.44
C ARG A 413 1.55 -16.15 -2.99
N LEU A 414 0.84 -15.70 -1.99
CA LEU A 414 -0.27 -16.43 -1.39
C LEU A 414 -1.57 -15.93 -1.98
N ASP A 415 -2.26 -16.84 -2.67
CA ASP A 415 -3.54 -16.59 -3.32
C ASP A 415 -4.66 -16.47 -2.30
N ALA A 416 -5.60 -15.54 -2.53
CA ALA A 416 -6.90 -15.48 -1.85
C ALA A 416 -6.81 -15.53 -0.31
N VAL A 417 -5.84 -14.84 0.31
CA VAL A 417 -5.53 -14.95 1.75
C VAL A 417 -6.67 -14.63 2.69
N LYS A 418 -7.75 -14.00 2.20
CA LYS A 418 -8.89 -13.55 3.02
C LYS A 418 -9.86 -14.66 3.39
N PHE A 419 -9.89 -15.81 2.68
CA PHE A 419 -11.03 -16.72 2.60
C PHE A 419 -10.84 -18.07 3.28
N LEU A 420 -9.74 -18.28 4.05
CA LEU A 420 -9.39 -19.59 4.62
C LEU A 420 -10.39 -20.13 5.67
N HIS A 421 -11.04 -19.24 6.41
CA HIS A 421 -11.99 -19.59 7.45
C HIS A 421 -13.27 -18.79 7.31
N GLU A 422 -14.41 -19.47 7.33
CA GLU A 422 -15.73 -18.87 7.49
C GLU A 422 -16.19 -19.02 8.95
N ASN A 423 -16.80 -17.98 9.50
CA ASN A 423 -17.36 -17.99 10.85
C ASN A 423 -18.79 -17.43 10.82
N GLY A 424 -19.75 -18.30 10.67
CA GLY A 424 -21.16 -17.93 10.55
C GLY A 424 -21.45 -17.11 9.29
N THR A 425 -21.72 -15.82 9.44
CA THR A 425 -21.95 -14.89 8.30
C THR A 425 -20.68 -14.19 7.82
N MET A 426 -19.55 -14.35 8.53
CA MET A 426 -18.26 -13.85 8.09
C MET A 426 -17.61 -14.86 7.15
N THR A 427 -17.55 -14.55 5.88
CA THR A 427 -16.99 -15.40 4.82
C THR A 427 -15.60 -14.99 4.38
N GLN A 428 -15.01 -13.97 5.02
CA GLN A 428 -13.67 -13.46 4.75
C GLN A 428 -13.13 -12.63 5.91
N ASN A 429 -11.83 -12.42 5.97
CA ASN A 429 -11.14 -11.57 6.95
C ASN A 429 -11.41 -11.97 8.42
N THR A 430 -11.63 -13.26 8.68
CA THR A 430 -11.88 -13.73 10.04
C THR A 430 -10.62 -13.66 10.90
N PRO A 431 -10.74 -13.50 12.22
CA PRO A 431 -9.58 -13.54 13.12
C PRO A 431 -8.80 -14.87 13.00
N GLU A 432 -9.51 -15.98 12.76
CA GLU A 432 -8.93 -17.30 12.57
C GLU A 432 -8.06 -17.36 11.31
N THR A 433 -8.50 -16.73 10.21
CA THR A 433 -7.70 -16.59 8.98
C THR A 433 -6.41 -15.80 9.24
N ILE A 434 -6.49 -14.69 9.96
CA ILE A 434 -5.30 -13.89 10.31
C ILE A 434 -4.35 -14.68 11.21
N ALA A 435 -4.88 -15.42 12.21
CA ALA A 435 -4.07 -16.26 13.10
C ALA A 435 -3.36 -17.38 12.34
N TYR A 436 -4.02 -18.00 11.36
CA TYR A 436 -3.38 -19.02 10.52
C TYR A 436 -2.17 -18.47 9.77
N TRP A 437 -2.25 -17.26 9.20
CA TRP A 437 -1.10 -16.68 8.49
C TRP A 437 0.08 -16.37 9.41
N GLN A 438 -0.16 -16.07 10.68
CA GLN A 438 0.90 -15.94 11.69
C GLN A 438 1.59 -17.29 11.95
N GLU A 439 0.80 -18.37 12.07
CA GLU A 439 1.29 -19.75 12.22
C GLU A 439 2.10 -20.19 11.00
N PHE A 440 1.55 -20.03 9.80
CA PHE A 440 2.21 -20.41 8.56
C PHE A 440 3.51 -19.61 8.34
N ARG A 441 3.52 -18.30 8.69
CA ARG A 441 4.75 -17.51 8.67
C ARG A 441 5.80 -18.07 9.60
N ALA A 442 5.45 -18.37 10.83
CA ALA A 442 6.38 -18.97 11.78
C ALA A 442 6.98 -20.28 11.24
N TYR A 443 6.16 -21.09 10.57
CA TYR A 443 6.60 -22.34 9.96
C TYR A 443 7.59 -22.11 8.82
N TYR A 444 7.23 -21.38 7.75
CA TYR A 444 8.13 -21.24 6.60
C TYR A 444 9.43 -20.48 6.96
N LYS A 445 9.39 -19.57 7.93
CA LYS A 445 10.62 -18.94 8.48
C LYS A 445 11.50 -19.95 9.24
N SER A 446 10.91 -20.97 9.86
CA SER A 446 11.67 -22.03 10.52
C SER A 446 12.35 -22.96 9.53
N VAL A 447 11.74 -23.18 8.34
CA VAL A 447 12.29 -23.97 7.25
C VAL A 447 13.41 -23.22 6.52
N LYS A 448 13.15 -21.99 6.09
CA LYS A 448 14.09 -21.13 5.36
C LYS A 448 13.98 -19.70 5.91
N PRO A 449 14.84 -19.25 6.82
CA PRO A 449 14.72 -17.95 7.51
C PRO A 449 14.61 -16.76 6.56
N ASP A 450 15.25 -16.83 5.40
CA ASP A 450 15.23 -15.79 4.39
C ASP A 450 14.02 -15.89 3.43
N ALA A 451 13.21 -16.94 3.50
CA ALA A 451 11.99 -17.04 2.70
C ALA A 451 11.01 -15.94 3.09
N PHE A 452 10.19 -15.49 2.13
CA PHE A 452 9.17 -14.49 2.40
C PHE A 452 7.85 -14.83 1.71
N ALA A 453 6.78 -14.18 2.14
CA ALA A 453 5.48 -14.33 1.52
C ALA A 453 4.79 -12.98 1.32
N VAL A 454 4.25 -12.78 0.11
CA VAL A 454 3.34 -11.68 -0.22
C VAL A 454 1.91 -12.20 -0.33
N GLY A 455 0.99 -11.60 0.41
CA GLY A 455 -0.43 -11.98 0.40
C GLY A 455 -1.25 -11.19 -0.61
N GLU A 456 -2.17 -11.89 -1.28
CA GLU A 456 -3.22 -11.23 -2.04
C GLU A 456 -4.43 -10.95 -1.13
N ALA A 457 -4.44 -9.76 -0.55
CA ALA A 457 -5.56 -9.26 0.25
C ALA A 457 -6.25 -8.10 -0.49
N TRP A 458 -7.06 -8.41 -1.50
CA TRP A 458 -7.78 -7.39 -2.26
C TRP A 458 -8.93 -6.82 -1.43
N ASP A 459 -8.61 -5.80 -0.66
CA ASP A 459 -9.50 -5.15 0.30
C ASP A 459 -9.01 -3.72 0.56
N LEU A 460 -9.71 -3.00 1.46
CA LEU A 460 -9.23 -1.70 1.94
C LEU A 460 -7.83 -1.82 2.55
N THR A 461 -7.00 -0.82 2.34
CA THR A 461 -5.62 -0.75 2.87
C THR A 461 -5.53 -1.11 4.35
N SER A 462 -6.43 -0.56 5.17
CA SER A 462 -6.48 -0.83 6.62
C SER A 462 -6.83 -2.28 6.96
N ILE A 463 -7.52 -3.00 6.09
CA ILE A 463 -7.83 -4.44 6.23
C ILE A 463 -6.65 -5.27 5.73
N ALA A 464 -6.14 -4.99 4.54
CA ALA A 464 -4.99 -5.69 3.97
C ALA A 464 -3.76 -5.62 4.89
N ALA A 465 -3.52 -4.47 5.53
CA ALA A 465 -2.43 -4.29 6.48
C ALA A 465 -2.55 -5.16 7.75
N GLN A 466 -3.75 -5.64 8.12
CA GLN A 466 -3.92 -6.54 9.28
C GLN A 466 -3.23 -7.89 9.06
N TYR A 467 -3.12 -8.34 7.81
CA TYR A 467 -2.41 -9.57 7.44
C TYR A 467 -0.89 -9.46 7.58
N VAL A 468 -0.35 -8.24 7.63
CA VAL A 468 1.09 -7.97 7.78
C VAL A 468 1.44 -7.64 9.23
N ASN A 469 0.53 -6.95 9.93
CA ASN A 469 0.74 -6.53 11.30
C ASN A 469 0.85 -7.74 12.26
N ASN A 470 1.51 -7.55 13.41
CA ASN A 470 1.60 -8.55 14.48
C ASN A 470 2.26 -9.88 14.06
N ASN A 471 3.31 -9.82 13.23
CA ASN A 471 4.01 -10.99 12.68
C ASN A 471 3.12 -11.88 11.78
N GLY A 472 2.16 -11.28 11.09
CA GLY A 472 1.45 -11.90 9.98
C GLY A 472 2.36 -12.15 8.78
N LEU A 473 1.86 -12.03 7.57
CA LEU A 473 2.66 -12.16 6.34
C LEU A 473 3.78 -11.10 6.29
N ASP A 474 4.82 -11.33 5.48
CA ASP A 474 5.90 -10.34 5.35
C ASP A 474 5.40 -9.04 4.72
N TYR A 475 4.50 -9.12 3.74
CA TYR A 475 3.73 -7.98 3.20
C TYR A 475 2.52 -8.45 2.39
N CYS A 476 1.66 -7.50 1.99
CA CYS A 476 0.55 -7.72 1.06
C CYS A 476 0.64 -6.78 -0.14
N PHE A 477 -0.01 -7.14 -1.22
CA PHE A 477 -0.23 -6.22 -2.34
C PHE A 477 -1.16 -5.09 -1.93
N GLU A 478 -0.85 -3.89 -2.42
CA GLU A 478 -1.61 -2.68 -2.16
C GLU A 478 -2.40 -2.29 -3.41
N PHE A 479 -3.67 -2.73 -3.46
CA PHE A 479 -4.53 -2.55 -4.63
C PHE A 479 -5.13 -1.14 -4.70
N GLU A 480 -5.50 -0.54 -3.57
CA GLU A 480 -6.08 0.81 -3.55
C GLU A 480 -5.08 1.87 -4.03
N LEU A 481 -3.77 1.69 -3.75
CA LEU A 481 -2.74 2.56 -4.29
C LEU A 481 -2.59 2.41 -5.80
N ALA A 482 -2.69 1.19 -6.33
CA ALA A 482 -2.70 0.96 -7.77
C ALA A 482 -3.86 1.72 -8.44
N ASP A 483 -5.06 1.59 -7.89
CA ASP A 483 -6.26 2.29 -8.36
C ASP A 483 -6.12 3.82 -8.24
N ALA A 484 -5.56 4.33 -7.13
CA ALA A 484 -5.33 5.75 -6.93
C ALA A 484 -4.35 6.34 -7.96
N ILE A 485 -3.27 5.62 -8.31
CA ILE A 485 -2.33 6.01 -9.38
C ILE A 485 -3.06 6.09 -10.73
N LEU A 486 -3.78 5.03 -11.10
CA LEU A 486 -4.46 4.94 -12.40
C LEU A 486 -5.57 5.97 -12.52
N ASN A 487 -6.39 6.11 -11.49
CA ASN A 487 -7.51 7.06 -11.44
C ASN A 487 -7.01 8.51 -11.41
N GLY A 488 -5.97 8.82 -10.64
CA GLY A 488 -5.36 10.14 -10.59
C GLY A 488 -4.82 10.59 -11.95
N LEU A 489 -4.13 9.69 -12.68
CA LEU A 489 -3.69 9.96 -14.05
C LEU A 489 -4.84 10.07 -15.04
N ASN A 490 -5.95 9.37 -14.82
CA ASN A 490 -7.14 9.47 -15.67
C ASN A 490 -8.03 10.68 -15.34
N SER A 491 -8.10 11.12 -14.09
CA SER A 491 -8.87 12.31 -13.69
C SER A 491 -8.08 13.60 -13.88
N GLY A 492 -6.76 13.55 -13.75
CA GLY A 492 -5.87 14.71 -13.74
C GLY A 492 -5.72 15.34 -12.35
N SER A 493 -6.10 14.63 -11.29
CA SER A 493 -6.04 15.06 -9.88
C SER A 493 -5.00 14.24 -9.12
N ALA A 494 -4.27 14.88 -8.22
CA ALA A 494 -3.33 14.23 -7.32
C ALA A 494 -3.91 13.97 -5.91
N VAL A 495 -5.16 14.33 -5.65
CA VAL A 495 -5.77 14.25 -4.31
C VAL A 495 -5.85 12.80 -3.86
N ASP A 496 -6.46 11.94 -4.66
CA ASP A 496 -6.71 10.54 -4.30
C ASP A 496 -5.39 9.77 -4.01
N ILE A 497 -4.34 10.01 -4.80
CA ILE A 497 -3.05 9.35 -4.55
C ILE A 497 -2.34 9.91 -3.31
N ALA A 498 -2.51 11.20 -2.99
CA ALA A 498 -1.94 11.79 -1.79
C ALA A 498 -2.60 11.23 -0.53
N ASP A 499 -3.94 11.17 -0.51
CA ASP A 499 -4.72 10.62 0.59
C ASP A 499 -4.43 9.11 0.76
N GLN A 500 -4.34 8.37 -0.34
CA GLN A 500 -4.04 6.94 -0.32
C GLN A 500 -2.63 6.66 0.20
N MET A 501 -1.64 7.45 -0.18
CA MET A 501 -0.28 7.31 0.36
C MET A 501 -0.21 7.59 1.86
N GLU A 502 -0.99 8.54 2.37
CA GLU A 502 -1.09 8.77 3.81
C GLU A 502 -1.65 7.54 4.53
N GLU A 503 -2.74 6.95 4.00
CA GLU A 503 -3.34 5.73 4.58
C GLU A 503 -2.38 4.53 4.51
N VAL A 504 -1.68 4.32 3.41
CA VAL A 504 -0.67 3.26 3.26
C VAL A 504 0.45 3.42 4.30
N MET A 505 1.03 4.62 4.41
CA MET A 505 2.11 4.88 5.35
C MET A 505 1.69 4.73 6.81
N LYS A 506 0.41 4.95 7.11
CA LYS A 506 -0.17 4.81 8.44
C LYS A 506 -0.49 3.35 8.78
N SER A 507 -0.94 2.57 7.82
CA SER A 507 -1.48 1.22 8.03
C SER A 507 -0.42 0.13 8.01
N TYR A 508 0.56 0.19 7.09
CA TYR A 508 1.58 -0.85 6.92
C TYR A 508 2.83 -0.62 7.77
N PRO A 509 3.55 -1.69 8.18
CA PRO A 509 4.92 -1.59 8.66
C PRO A 509 5.82 -0.94 7.59
N PHE A 510 6.93 -0.36 8.05
CA PHE A 510 7.84 0.37 7.17
C PHE A 510 8.21 -0.43 5.91
N LEU A 511 7.82 0.08 4.75
CA LEU A 511 8.06 -0.51 3.41
C LEU A 511 7.50 -1.91 3.18
N GLN A 512 6.65 -2.44 4.08
CA GLN A 512 6.15 -3.83 3.96
C GLN A 512 4.80 -3.88 3.20
N PHE A 513 4.80 -3.41 1.96
CA PHE A 513 3.68 -3.54 1.02
C PHE A 513 4.21 -3.65 -0.41
N GLY A 514 3.50 -4.41 -1.23
CA GLY A 514 3.82 -4.59 -2.64
C GLY A 514 3.05 -3.59 -3.50
N THR A 515 3.73 -2.87 -4.38
CA THR A 515 3.11 -1.93 -5.32
C THR A 515 3.05 -2.52 -6.72
N MET A 516 1.96 -2.26 -7.44
CA MET A 516 1.78 -2.68 -8.83
C MET A 516 0.91 -1.66 -9.57
N LEU A 517 0.85 -1.74 -10.89
CA LEU A 517 -0.12 -0.99 -11.70
C LEU A 517 -1.21 -1.91 -12.25
N SER A 518 -0.88 -3.15 -12.54
CA SER A 518 -1.79 -4.21 -12.96
C SER A 518 -1.18 -5.58 -12.67
N ASN A 519 -2.00 -6.62 -12.73
CA ASN A 519 -1.60 -8.02 -12.62
C ASN A 519 -2.41 -8.88 -13.62
N HIS A 520 -2.32 -10.20 -13.46
CA HIS A 520 -3.03 -11.18 -14.29
C HIS A 520 -4.56 -11.19 -14.10
N ASP A 521 -5.10 -10.45 -13.12
CA ASP A 521 -6.54 -10.36 -12.81
C ASP A 521 -7.15 -8.98 -13.11
N THR A 522 -6.36 -8.03 -13.56
CA THR A 522 -6.82 -6.68 -13.91
C THR A 522 -6.60 -6.37 -15.39
N ASN A 523 -7.30 -5.37 -15.90
CA ASN A 523 -7.03 -4.86 -17.24
C ASN A 523 -5.60 -4.35 -17.34
N ARG A 524 -4.92 -4.62 -18.45
CA ARG A 524 -3.56 -4.09 -18.67
C ARG A 524 -3.55 -2.57 -18.67
N VAL A 525 -2.54 -1.98 -18.03
CA VAL A 525 -2.41 -0.53 -17.80
C VAL A 525 -2.56 0.30 -19.08
N MET A 526 -1.93 -0.14 -20.18
CA MET A 526 -2.06 0.55 -21.48
C MET A 526 -3.50 0.55 -22.01
N SER A 527 -4.31 -0.45 -21.69
CA SER A 527 -5.74 -0.46 -22.03
C SER A 527 -6.51 0.51 -21.14
N THR A 528 -6.23 0.53 -19.83
CA THR A 528 -6.83 1.47 -18.85
C THR A 528 -6.56 2.91 -19.23
N PHE A 529 -5.39 3.18 -19.81
CA PHE A 529 -5.01 4.51 -20.31
C PHE A 529 -5.38 4.77 -21.77
N SER A 530 -6.15 3.88 -22.41
CA SER A 530 -6.52 4.02 -23.84
C SER A 530 -5.31 4.25 -24.73
N SER A 531 -4.19 3.58 -24.44
CA SER A 531 -2.90 3.68 -25.13
C SER A 531 -2.20 5.05 -25.03
N ASP A 532 -2.49 5.83 -23.97
CA ASP A 532 -1.83 7.11 -23.68
C ASP A 532 -0.43 6.86 -23.10
N MET A 533 0.60 7.05 -23.91
CA MET A 533 2.00 6.84 -23.53
C MET A 533 2.52 7.79 -22.45
N PRO A 534 2.21 9.09 -22.45
CA PRO A 534 2.50 9.99 -21.33
C PRO A 534 1.97 9.50 -19.97
N LYS A 535 0.71 9.03 -19.91
CA LYS A 535 0.16 8.45 -18.67
C LYS A 535 0.95 7.21 -18.23
N MET A 536 1.26 6.32 -19.19
CA MET A 536 2.00 5.10 -18.90
C MET A 536 3.38 5.39 -18.32
N LYS A 537 4.10 6.37 -18.87
CA LYS A 537 5.41 6.80 -18.36
C LYS A 537 5.31 7.45 -16.97
N ALA A 538 4.28 8.24 -16.72
CA ALA A 538 4.05 8.82 -15.40
C ALA A 538 3.69 7.74 -14.35
N ALA A 539 2.86 6.76 -14.72
CA ALA A 539 2.49 5.65 -13.85
C ALA A 539 3.71 4.79 -13.48
N SER A 540 4.54 4.43 -14.46
CA SER A 540 5.76 3.65 -14.22
C SER A 540 6.78 4.40 -13.36
N ALA A 541 6.86 5.73 -13.50
CA ALA A 541 7.70 6.55 -12.63
C ALA A 541 7.18 6.54 -11.18
N LEU A 542 5.88 6.63 -10.96
CA LEU A 542 5.27 6.47 -9.63
C LEU A 542 5.53 5.08 -9.06
N LEU A 543 5.26 4.01 -9.82
CA LEU A 543 5.53 2.63 -9.40
C LEU A 543 6.96 2.44 -8.89
N LEU A 544 7.95 2.99 -9.60
CA LEU A 544 9.36 2.73 -9.32
C LEU A 544 10.02 3.76 -8.38
N THR A 545 9.33 4.85 -8.03
CA THR A 545 9.86 5.85 -7.09
C THR A 545 9.12 5.90 -5.74
N LEU A 546 7.88 5.48 -5.69
CA LEU A 546 7.13 5.35 -4.42
C LEU A 546 7.78 4.31 -3.50
N PRO A 547 7.53 4.38 -2.17
CA PRO A 547 7.92 3.32 -1.23
C PRO A 547 7.17 2.02 -1.53
N GLY A 548 7.61 0.92 -0.91
CA GLY A 548 7.08 -0.42 -1.15
C GLY A 548 7.91 -1.21 -2.16
N ILE A 549 7.48 -2.44 -2.46
CA ILE A 549 8.17 -3.38 -3.34
C ILE A 549 7.43 -3.40 -4.68
N PRO A 550 8.04 -2.92 -5.79
CA PRO A 550 7.36 -2.81 -7.07
C PRO A 550 7.28 -4.15 -7.81
N TYR A 551 6.10 -4.42 -8.38
CA TYR A 551 5.81 -5.55 -9.26
C TYR A 551 5.40 -5.05 -10.64
N ILE A 552 5.98 -5.63 -11.68
CA ILE A 552 5.71 -5.32 -13.08
C ILE A 552 5.09 -6.54 -13.74
N TYR A 553 3.89 -6.42 -14.28
CA TYR A 553 3.25 -7.53 -15.02
C TYR A 553 3.89 -7.69 -16.40
N TYR A 554 4.24 -8.92 -16.82
CA TYR A 554 4.95 -9.15 -18.06
C TYR A 554 4.31 -8.45 -19.27
N GLY A 555 5.15 -7.80 -20.08
CA GLY A 555 4.73 -7.03 -21.24
C GLY A 555 4.18 -5.63 -20.94
N GLU A 556 4.10 -5.23 -19.67
CA GLU A 556 3.75 -3.87 -19.25
C GLU A 556 4.80 -2.88 -19.78
N GLU A 557 6.06 -3.25 -19.69
CA GLU A 557 7.23 -2.46 -20.12
C GLU A 557 7.30 -2.23 -21.63
N ILE A 558 6.59 -3.01 -22.42
CA ILE A 558 6.45 -2.78 -23.87
C ILE A 558 5.06 -2.23 -24.23
N GLY A 559 4.20 -1.99 -23.25
CA GLY A 559 2.87 -1.42 -23.41
C GLY A 559 1.88 -2.38 -24.06
N MET A 560 1.92 -3.67 -23.73
CA MET A 560 0.90 -4.62 -24.15
C MET A 560 -0.48 -4.19 -23.68
N THR A 561 -1.49 -4.42 -24.52
CA THR A 561 -2.89 -4.15 -24.24
C THR A 561 -3.66 -5.43 -23.98
N GLY A 562 -4.70 -5.35 -23.20
CA GLY A 562 -5.66 -6.42 -22.92
C GLY A 562 -6.75 -5.92 -21.98
N VAL A 563 -7.98 -6.35 -22.19
CA VAL A 563 -9.15 -6.10 -21.34
C VAL A 563 -9.79 -7.45 -21.07
N LYS A 564 -10.30 -7.66 -19.85
CA LYS A 564 -10.99 -8.91 -19.48
C LYS A 564 -11.97 -9.37 -20.58
N PRO A 565 -12.21 -10.66 -20.76
CA PRO A 565 -11.89 -11.77 -19.83
C PRO A 565 -10.40 -12.11 -19.75
N ASP A 566 -10.05 -12.93 -18.78
CA ASP A 566 -8.67 -13.18 -18.32
C ASP A 566 -7.73 -13.64 -19.44
N GLU A 567 -8.19 -14.46 -20.36
CA GLU A 567 -7.39 -14.93 -21.48
C GLU A 567 -6.89 -13.77 -22.36
N LEU A 568 -7.64 -12.66 -22.41
CA LEU A 568 -7.27 -11.51 -23.23
C LEU A 568 -6.26 -10.58 -22.55
N ILE A 569 -6.17 -10.61 -21.22
CA ILE A 569 -5.13 -9.88 -20.46
C ILE A 569 -3.86 -10.72 -20.26
N ARG A 570 -3.93 -12.06 -20.50
CA ARG A 570 -2.83 -13.03 -20.32
C ARG A 570 -2.24 -13.50 -21.65
N LYS A 571 -2.35 -12.70 -22.72
CA LYS A 571 -1.86 -13.01 -24.08
C LYS A 571 -0.34 -13.19 -24.13
N PRO A 572 0.15 -13.94 -25.16
CA PRO A 572 1.58 -14.19 -25.37
C PRO A 572 2.41 -12.92 -25.50
N MET A 573 3.62 -12.97 -24.94
CA MET A 573 4.63 -11.92 -24.99
C MET A 573 5.10 -11.64 -26.44
N GLN A 574 5.40 -10.37 -26.73
CA GLN A 574 5.77 -9.90 -28.06
C GLN A 574 7.28 -9.61 -28.13
N TRP A 575 8.07 -10.60 -28.59
CA TRP A 575 9.53 -10.50 -28.63
C TRP A 575 10.05 -9.85 -29.91
N PHE A 576 9.51 -10.25 -31.06
CA PHE A 576 10.03 -9.86 -32.37
C PHE A 576 8.90 -9.59 -33.38
N PRO A 577 9.15 -8.77 -34.42
CA PRO A 577 8.16 -8.48 -35.46
C PRO A 577 8.05 -9.62 -36.53
N VAL A 578 7.95 -10.86 -36.06
CA VAL A 578 7.86 -12.06 -36.92
C VAL A 578 6.59 -12.84 -36.59
N SER A 579 6.19 -13.78 -37.46
CA SER A 579 5.06 -14.67 -37.16
C SER A 579 5.26 -15.36 -35.83
N GLY A 580 4.18 -15.47 -35.01
CA GLY A 580 4.26 -15.95 -33.65
C GLY A 580 4.90 -14.94 -32.67
N ALA A 581 5.17 -13.72 -33.13
CA ALA A 581 5.81 -12.63 -32.34
C ALA A 581 7.13 -13.02 -31.67
N GLY A 582 7.79 -14.10 -32.12
CA GLY A 582 8.94 -14.69 -31.44
C GLY A 582 8.59 -15.42 -30.14
N PHE A 583 7.32 -15.48 -29.78
CA PHE A 583 6.83 -16.28 -28.67
C PHE A 583 6.89 -17.76 -29.00
N THR A 584 6.31 -18.16 -30.12
CA THR A 584 6.23 -19.55 -30.61
C THR A 584 6.57 -19.67 -32.06
N THR A 585 6.97 -20.86 -32.49
CA THR A 585 7.03 -21.30 -33.92
C THR A 585 5.76 -22.05 -34.33
N GLY A 586 4.91 -22.47 -33.41
CA GLY A 586 3.64 -23.13 -33.59
C GLY A 586 2.45 -22.20 -33.61
N THR A 587 1.27 -22.75 -33.30
CA THR A 587 0.04 -21.96 -33.09
C THR A 587 -0.05 -21.57 -31.63
N PRO A 588 -0.04 -20.27 -31.31
CA PRO A 588 -0.08 -19.84 -29.88
C PRO A 588 -1.42 -20.23 -29.24
N TRP A 589 -1.41 -20.57 -27.98
CA TRP A 589 -2.58 -20.95 -27.15
C TRP A 589 -3.67 -19.87 -27.12
N GLN A 590 -3.25 -18.59 -27.20
CA GLN A 590 -4.11 -17.42 -27.38
C GLN A 590 -3.60 -16.55 -28.53
N PRO A 591 -4.49 -15.88 -29.28
CA PRO A 591 -4.08 -14.94 -30.31
C PRO A 591 -3.19 -13.83 -29.79
N ILE A 592 -2.07 -13.62 -30.45
CA ILE A 592 -1.14 -12.50 -30.16
C ILE A 592 -1.81 -11.18 -30.53
N ASN A 593 -1.51 -10.10 -29.81
CA ASN A 593 -2.01 -8.78 -30.19
C ASN A 593 -1.54 -8.37 -31.59
N ALA A 594 -2.43 -7.78 -32.37
CA ALA A 594 -2.17 -7.48 -33.79
C ALA A 594 -1.04 -6.43 -33.99
N ASP A 595 -0.70 -5.68 -32.96
CA ASP A 595 0.33 -4.64 -32.98
C ASP A 595 1.78 -5.16 -32.75
N TYR A 596 1.97 -6.48 -32.62
CA TYR A 596 3.28 -7.09 -32.35
C TYR A 596 4.35 -6.74 -33.38
N THR A 597 3.98 -6.39 -34.61
CA THR A 597 4.93 -6.01 -35.68
C THR A 597 5.62 -4.67 -35.40
N THR A 598 5.02 -3.83 -34.59
CA THR A 598 5.54 -2.50 -34.20
C THR A 598 5.79 -2.36 -32.71
N LYS A 599 5.00 -3.06 -31.89
CA LYS A 599 5.09 -3.07 -30.45
C LYS A 599 5.65 -4.41 -29.97
N ASN A 600 6.96 -4.50 -29.85
CA ASN A 600 7.67 -5.70 -29.42
C ASN A 600 9.00 -5.31 -28.75
N VAL A 601 9.58 -6.26 -28.02
CA VAL A 601 10.83 -6.05 -27.28
C VAL A 601 11.95 -5.51 -28.18
N ALA A 602 12.22 -6.18 -29.31
CA ALA A 602 13.33 -5.81 -30.18
C ALA A 602 13.20 -4.37 -30.75
N ALA A 603 11.99 -3.97 -31.12
CA ALA A 603 11.73 -2.62 -31.62
C ALA A 603 11.93 -1.56 -30.53
N GLN A 604 11.52 -1.87 -29.29
CA GLN A 604 11.61 -0.94 -28.17
C GLN A 604 13.02 -0.83 -27.60
N GLN A 605 13.77 -1.93 -27.51
CA GLN A 605 15.19 -1.89 -27.15
C GLN A 605 16.01 -1.01 -28.10
N ALA A 606 15.70 -1.03 -29.38
CA ALA A 606 16.38 -0.24 -30.42
C ALA A 606 16.02 1.28 -30.36
N ASN A 607 14.98 1.67 -29.64
CA ASN A 607 14.50 3.05 -29.52
C ASN A 607 14.75 3.62 -28.11
N SER A 608 15.75 4.50 -27.97
CA SER A 608 16.15 5.10 -26.68
C SER A 608 15.02 5.86 -25.94
N THR A 609 13.96 6.29 -26.65
CA THR A 609 12.83 7.01 -26.05
C THR A 609 11.61 6.09 -25.80
N SER A 610 11.75 4.78 -26.03
CA SER A 610 10.68 3.79 -25.86
C SER A 610 10.23 3.66 -24.40
N LEU A 611 9.11 2.99 -24.20
CA LEU A 611 8.61 2.65 -22.88
C LEU A 611 9.56 1.64 -22.18
N TRP A 612 10.07 0.67 -22.91
CA TRP A 612 11.05 -0.30 -22.40
C TRP A 612 12.29 0.38 -21.81
N ASN A 613 12.91 1.31 -22.57
CA ASN A 613 14.06 2.08 -22.07
C ASN A 613 13.68 2.99 -20.89
N HIS A 614 12.45 3.48 -20.84
CA HIS A 614 11.97 4.26 -19.72
C HIS A 614 11.87 3.42 -18.44
N TYR A 615 11.26 2.22 -18.51
CA TYR A 615 11.24 1.26 -17.39
C TYR A 615 12.64 0.88 -16.94
N ARG A 616 13.50 0.50 -17.86
CA ARG A 616 14.87 0.13 -17.57
C ARG A 616 15.64 1.23 -16.81
N ASN A 617 15.53 2.48 -17.28
CA ASN A 617 16.18 3.61 -16.62
C ASN A 617 15.65 3.84 -15.21
N LEU A 618 14.35 3.73 -14.99
CA LEU A 618 13.75 3.86 -13.67
C LEU A 618 14.14 2.70 -12.74
N ILE A 619 14.19 1.47 -13.24
CA ILE A 619 14.67 0.30 -12.48
C ILE A 619 16.13 0.49 -12.07
N SER A 620 16.99 0.89 -13.01
CA SER A 620 18.39 1.17 -12.73
C SER A 620 18.56 2.28 -11.70
N MET A 621 17.78 3.38 -11.83
CA MET A 621 17.75 4.46 -10.86
C MET A 621 17.35 3.96 -9.48
N ARG A 622 16.23 3.20 -9.37
CA ARG A 622 15.77 2.65 -8.11
C ARG A 622 16.84 1.79 -7.43
N GLN A 623 17.54 0.96 -8.20
CA GLN A 623 18.57 0.06 -7.66
C GLN A 623 19.87 0.79 -7.27
N SER A 624 20.16 1.94 -7.88
CA SER A 624 21.35 2.72 -7.57
C SER A 624 21.18 3.67 -6.38
N GLU A 625 19.93 3.92 -5.96
CA GLU A 625 19.59 4.94 -4.98
C GLU A 625 18.92 4.32 -3.74
N ASP A 626 19.64 4.29 -2.62
CA ASP A 626 19.13 3.73 -1.36
C ASP A 626 17.88 4.49 -0.86
N ALA A 627 17.76 5.78 -1.13
CA ALA A 627 16.57 6.55 -0.82
C ALA A 627 15.31 5.99 -1.50
N LEU A 628 15.41 5.42 -2.69
CA LEU A 628 14.26 4.85 -3.41
C LEU A 628 13.89 3.45 -2.90
N THR A 629 14.87 2.67 -2.43
CA THR A 629 14.66 1.29 -1.95
C THR A 629 14.38 1.21 -0.45
N LYS A 630 15.11 2.01 0.36
CA LYS A 630 15.12 1.94 1.84
C LYS A 630 14.62 3.21 2.51
N GLY A 631 14.43 4.29 1.73
CA GLY A 631 14.14 5.62 2.26
C GLY A 631 12.71 5.77 2.78
N THR A 632 12.54 6.73 3.68
CA THR A 632 11.24 7.21 4.15
C THR A 632 10.50 7.94 3.03
N PHE A 633 9.20 8.13 3.22
CA PHE A 633 8.35 8.95 2.37
C PHE A 633 7.97 10.22 3.12
N LYS A 634 8.10 11.37 2.46
CA LYS A 634 7.59 12.65 2.97
C LYS A 634 6.79 13.36 1.88
N ALA A 635 5.55 13.66 2.18
CA ALA A 635 4.71 14.45 1.29
C ALA A 635 5.27 15.87 1.14
N VAL A 636 5.21 16.40 -0.07
CA VAL A 636 5.56 17.77 -0.41
C VAL A 636 4.31 18.46 -0.91
N THR A 637 3.99 19.62 -0.36
CA THR A 637 2.76 20.36 -0.69
C THR A 637 2.94 21.18 -1.95
N PRO A 638 2.25 20.89 -3.06
CA PRO A 638 2.32 21.69 -4.28
C PRO A 638 1.28 22.81 -4.27
N SER A 639 1.50 23.85 -5.06
CA SER A 639 0.52 24.93 -5.30
C SER A 639 -0.62 24.55 -6.25
N SER A 640 -0.69 23.31 -6.70
CA SER A 640 -1.73 22.81 -7.62
C SER A 640 -2.18 21.40 -7.23
N ALA A 641 -3.47 21.19 -7.14
CA ALA A 641 -4.05 19.87 -6.88
C ALA A 641 -3.84 18.83 -8.00
N SER A 642 -3.35 19.25 -9.15
CA SER A 642 -2.93 18.34 -10.23
C SER A 642 -1.50 17.84 -10.10
N VAL A 643 -0.74 18.29 -9.10
CA VAL A 643 0.65 17.88 -8.90
C VAL A 643 0.73 16.98 -7.67
N PHE A 644 1.33 15.83 -7.85
CA PHE A 644 1.76 14.98 -6.74
C PHE A 644 3.27 15.13 -6.54
N ALA A 645 3.69 15.44 -5.32
CA ALA A 645 5.10 15.65 -5.00
C ALA A 645 5.47 15.02 -3.66
N PHE A 646 6.65 14.41 -3.60
CA PHE A 646 7.16 13.78 -2.39
C PHE A 646 8.70 13.72 -2.40
N ILE A 647 9.28 13.54 -1.22
CA ILE A 647 10.71 13.25 -1.04
C ILE A 647 10.87 11.83 -0.47
N ARG A 648 11.84 11.10 -1.02
CA ARG A 648 12.39 9.88 -0.45
C ARG A 648 13.72 10.23 0.24
N GLN A 649 13.87 9.80 1.51
CA GLN A 649 15.04 10.14 2.33
C GLN A 649 15.64 8.87 2.93
N TYR A 650 16.95 8.70 2.74
CA TYR A 650 17.74 7.67 3.41
C TYR A 650 19.10 8.25 3.79
N GLU A 651 19.45 8.26 5.09
CA GLU A 651 20.64 8.94 5.60
C GLU A 651 20.75 10.40 5.08
N ASN A 652 21.77 10.68 4.28
CA ASN A 652 21.98 12.01 3.66
C ASN A 652 21.48 12.09 2.20
N GLU A 653 20.93 11.01 1.70
CA GLU A 653 20.39 10.95 0.34
C GLU A 653 18.94 11.41 0.32
N ASN A 654 18.63 12.36 -0.57
CA ASN A 654 17.29 12.91 -0.72
C ASN A 654 16.93 12.94 -2.20
N ILE A 655 15.78 12.39 -2.54
CA ILE A 655 15.26 12.37 -3.90
C ILE A 655 13.85 12.95 -3.91
N LEU A 656 13.69 14.07 -4.59
CA LEU A 656 12.42 14.74 -4.83
C LEU A 656 11.80 14.22 -6.12
N VAL A 657 10.56 13.75 -6.03
CA VAL A 657 9.75 13.33 -7.18
C VAL A 657 8.56 14.26 -7.33
N VAL A 658 8.33 14.76 -8.54
CA VAL A 658 7.20 15.64 -8.85
C VAL A 658 6.52 15.14 -10.11
N VAL A 659 5.22 14.88 -10.05
CA VAL A 659 4.42 14.36 -11.16
C VAL A 659 3.23 15.27 -11.44
N ASN A 660 3.07 15.70 -12.66
CA ASN A 660 1.88 16.39 -13.12
C ASN A 660 0.83 15.37 -13.55
N MET A 661 -0.18 15.15 -12.72
CA MET A 661 -1.31 14.27 -13.03
C MET A 661 -2.26 14.88 -14.08
N GLY A 662 -2.14 16.21 -14.34
CA GLY A 662 -3.04 16.97 -15.19
C GLY A 662 -2.79 16.81 -16.69
N TYR A 663 -3.63 17.45 -17.49
CA TYR A 663 -3.65 17.38 -18.95
C TYR A 663 -3.02 18.59 -19.64
N THR A 664 -2.50 19.53 -18.87
CA THR A 664 -1.88 20.76 -19.40
C THR A 664 -0.50 20.96 -18.81
N THR A 665 0.36 21.63 -19.55
CA THR A 665 1.65 22.09 -19.01
C THR A 665 1.39 23.12 -17.92
N LEU A 666 1.98 22.91 -16.77
CA LEU A 666 1.90 23.82 -15.62
C LEU A 666 3.15 24.71 -15.58
N ASN A 667 2.92 26.01 -15.48
CA ASN A 667 3.96 27.02 -15.34
C ASN A 667 3.85 27.67 -13.95
N ASN A 668 4.97 28.10 -13.39
CA ASN A 668 5.01 28.80 -12.09
C ASN A 668 4.47 27.97 -10.92
N ILE A 669 4.65 26.65 -10.96
CA ILE A 669 4.33 25.78 -9.84
C ILE A 669 5.36 25.98 -8.74
N THR A 670 4.87 26.08 -7.52
CA THR A 670 5.71 26.07 -6.32
C THR A 670 5.40 24.86 -5.46
N ILE A 671 6.39 24.39 -4.75
CA ILE A 671 6.26 23.29 -3.78
C ILE A 671 6.84 23.72 -2.44
N SER A 672 6.32 23.15 -1.34
CA SER A 672 6.76 23.44 0.02
C SER A 672 6.80 22.17 0.86
N MET A 673 7.80 22.08 1.71
CA MET A 673 7.94 21.03 2.72
C MET A 673 8.55 21.67 3.98
N PRO A 674 7.75 22.30 4.83
CA PRO A 674 8.24 22.80 6.11
C PRO A 674 8.62 21.63 7.03
N ALA A 675 9.71 21.73 7.76
CA ALA A 675 10.20 20.71 8.69
C ALA A 675 10.52 19.34 8.01
N GLY A 676 11.27 19.35 6.93
CA GLY A 676 11.62 18.13 6.14
C GLY A 676 12.65 17.21 6.79
N GLY A 677 13.35 17.63 7.85
CA GLY A 677 14.41 16.84 8.51
C GLY A 677 15.71 16.75 7.69
N MET A 678 15.86 17.56 6.65
CA MET A 678 17.11 17.66 5.86
C MET A 678 18.12 18.52 6.59
N ILE A 679 19.40 18.32 6.31
CA ILE A 679 20.45 19.19 6.84
C ILE A 679 20.28 20.58 6.21
N PRO A 680 20.25 21.67 7.02
CA PRO A 680 20.17 23.04 6.49
C PRO A 680 21.35 23.37 5.58
N GLY A 681 21.09 24.10 4.47
CA GLY A 681 22.12 24.53 3.54
C GLY A 681 21.61 24.68 2.10
N ASP A 682 22.48 25.09 1.21
CA ASP A 682 22.20 25.23 -0.21
C ASP A 682 22.59 23.95 -0.94
N TYR A 683 21.63 23.33 -1.62
CA TYR A 683 21.82 22.09 -2.36
C TYR A 683 21.76 22.36 -3.88
N ASN A 684 22.57 21.65 -4.62
CA ASN A 684 22.38 21.43 -6.05
C ASN A 684 21.53 20.19 -6.24
N ALA A 685 20.34 20.32 -6.80
CA ALA A 685 19.48 19.19 -7.12
C ALA A 685 19.58 18.88 -8.62
N VAL A 686 20.06 17.68 -8.94
CA VAL A 686 20.30 17.22 -10.32
C VAL A 686 19.10 16.38 -10.77
N GLU A 687 18.54 16.72 -11.92
CA GLU A 687 17.44 15.99 -12.51
C GLU A 687 17.94 14.67 -13.14
N MET A 688 17.42 13.55 -12.65
CA MET A 688 17.96 12.21 -12.93
C MET A 688 17.53 11.63 -14.28
N MET A 689 16.50 12.19 -14.91
CA MET A 689 16.01 11.77 -16.23
C MET A 689 16.58 12.64 -17.39
N GLY A 690 17.52 13.52 -17.10
CA GLY A 690 18.24 14.33 -18.11
C GLY A 690 17.74 15.78 -18.25
N GLY A 691 17.00 16.29 -17.27
CA GLY A 691 16.35 17.61 -17.31
C GLY A 691 17.14 18.81 -16.79
N GLY A 692 18.37 18.64 -16.33
CA GLY A 692 19.20 19.74 -15.80
C GLY A 692 19.35 19.74 -14.29
N GLN A 693 19.51 20.91 -13.69
CA GLN A 693 19.72 21.08 -12.25
C GLN A 693 19.04 22.34 -11.73
N MET A 694 18.79 22.40 -10.43
CA MET A 694 18.29 23.57 -9.72
C MET A 694 18.93 23.69 -8.34
N ASN A 695 19.03 24.92 -7.83
CA ASN A 695 19.48 25.18 -6.47
C ASN A 695 18.28 25.18 -5.52
N ILE A 696 18.43 24.55 -4.38
CA ILE A 696 17.42 24.48 -3.32
C ILE A 696 18.04 24.89 -2.01
N ALA A 697 17.50 25.94 -1.38
CA ALA A 697 17.89 26.33 -0.03
C ALA A 697 17.04 25.60 1.00
N ILE A 698 17.66 24.82 1.87
CA ILE A 698 17.02 24.15 3.00
C ILE A 698 17.19 25.03 4.24
N GLY A 699 16.05 25.39 4.84
CA GLY A 699 16.00 26.23 6.05
C GLY A 699 16.47 25.53 7.31
N SER A 700 16.53 26.27 8.41
CA SER A 700 16.92 25.76 9.73
C SER A 700 15.97 24.73 10.30
N ASP A 701 14.74 24.64 9.79
CA ASP A 701 13.72 23.63 10.08
C ASP A 701 13.91 22.32 9.28
N GLY A 702 14.92 22.26 8.41
CA GLY A 702 15.21 21.13 7.56
C GLY A 702 14.27 21.00 6.37
N GLY A 703 13.55 22.05 6.02
CA GLY A 703 12.61 22.09 4.90
C GLY A 703 12.82 23.27 3.95
N PHE A 704 11.86 23.46 3.04
CA PHE A 704 11.83 24.57 2.10
C PHE A 704 10.40 25.08 1.87
N SER A 705 10.23 26.32 1.48
CA SER A 705 8.94 26.95 1.22
C SER A 705 8.94 27.70 -0.10
N GLY A 706 7.87 27.51 -0.91
CA GLY A 706 7.67 28.25 -2.14
C GLY A 706 8.74 27.99 -3.21
N LEU A 707 9.37 26.81 -3.21
CA LEU A 707 10.36 26.43 -4.23
C LEU A 707 9.71 26.40 -5.62
N ALA A 708 10.16 27.27 -6.51
CA ALA A 708 9.65 27.34 -7.88
C ALA A 708 10.24 26.23 -8.74
N LEU A 709 9.38 25.53 -9.48
CA LEU A 709 9.77 24.50 -10.43
C LEU A 709 9.84 25.04 -11.86
N GLN A 710 10.64 24.38 -12.69
CA GLN A 710 10.59 24.54 -14.15
C GLN A 710 9.20 24.16 -14.67
N PRO A 711 8.81 24.61 -15.90
CA PRO A 711 7.55 24.19 -16.50
C PRO A 711 7.42 22.67 -16.54
N LEU A 712 6.33 22.14 -15.97
CA LEU A 712 6.06 20.72 -15.87
C LEU A 712 5.01 20.33 -16.92
N ALA A 713 5.40 19.57 -17.93
CA ALA A 713 4.52 19.14 -19.01
C ALA A 713 3.31 18.35 -18.50
N ALA A 714 2.25 18.25 -19.31
CA ALA A 714 1.14 17.34 -19.04
C ALA A 714 1.65 15.91 -18.87
N LYS A 715 1.26 15.22 -17.79
CA LYS A 715 1.76 13.90 -17.42
C LYS A 715 3.31 13.86 -17.27
N GLY A 716 3.96 15.02 -17.11
CA GLY A 716 5.40 15.13 -16.93
C GLY A 716 5.84 14.68 -15.54
N VAL A 717 7.05 14.16 -15.48
CA VAL A 717 7.71 13.71 -14.26
C VAL A 717 9.06 14.43 -14.14
N MET A 718 9.41 14.84 -12.94
CA MET A 718 10.74 15.34 -12.58
C MET A 718 11.23 14.57 -11.36
N ILE A 719 12.47 14.08 -11.42
CA ILE A 719 13.11 13.34 -10.33
C ILE A 719 14.46 14.00 -10.05
N TYR A 720 14.59 14.63 -8.88
CA TYR A 720 15.80 15.35 -8.50
C TYR A 720 16.53 14.67 -7.37
N LYS A 721 17.80 14.35 -7.56
CA LYS A 721 18.71 13.94 -6.49
C LYS A 721 19.40 15.16 -5.92
N PHE A 722 19.38 15.33 -4.61
CA PHE A 722 20.06 16.42 -3.93
C PHE A 722 21.52 16.00 -3.69
N GLU A 723 22.43 16.73 -4.29
CA GLU A 723 23.86 16.63 -3.97
C GLU A 723 24.12 17.22 -2.57
N ALA A 724 25.27 16.89 -1.98
CA ALA A 724 25.65 17.45 -0.68
C ALA A 724 25.59 18.98 -0.71
N PRO A 725 25.24 19.65 0.40
CA PRO A 725 25.11 21.12 0.42
C PRO A 725 26.36 21.81 -0.12
N LEU A 726 26.16 22.79 -0.98
CA LEU A 726 27.22 23.57 -1.62
C LEU A 726 28.01 24.47 -0.64
N SER A 727 27.46 24.73 0.52
CA SER A 727 28.09 25.32 1.68
C SER A 727 27.58 24.67 2.95
N THR A 728 28.24 23.63 3.38
CA THR A 728 28.64 23.72 4.77
C THR A 728 29.58 24.94 4.80
N ASN A 729 29.38 25.89 5.73
CA ASN A 729 30.57 26.48 6.33
C ASN A 729 31.42 25.25 6.71
N GLU A 730 32.37 24.88 5.87
CA GLU A 730 33.54 24.19 6.35
C GLU A 730 34.06 25.12 7.41
N THR A 731 33.68 24.93 8.64
CA THR A 731 34.58 25.24 9.73
C THR A 731 35.79 24.46 9.31
N GLU A 732 36.78 25.15 8.72
CA GLU A 732 38.02 24.52 8.19
C GLU A 732 38.43 23.52 9.23
N SER A 733 38.21 22.22 8.94
CA SER A 733 38.46 21.16 9.91
C SER A 733 39.95 21.19 10.14
N ILE A 734 40.38 21.35 11.37
CA ILE A 734 41.79 21.27 11.70
C ILE A 734 42.25 19.88 11.25
N LYS A 735 43.22 19.77 10.38
CA LYS A 735 43.85 18.47 10.10
C LYS A 735 44.73 18.06 11.26
N ALA A 736 44.12 17.74 12.40
CA ALA A 736 44.84 17.22 13.56
C ALA A 736 45.10 15.73 13.38
N ALA A 737 46.33 15.34 13.49
CA ALA A 737 46.72 13.93 13.66
C ALA A 737 47.22 13.71 15.08
N LEU A 738 47.06 12.50 15.58
CA LEU A 738 47.46 12.06 16.90
C LEU A 738 48.65 11.13 16.79
N TYR A 739 49.70 11.34 17.62
CA TYR A 739 50.87 10.48 17.66
C TYR A 739 51.47 10.40 19.08
N PRO A 740 52.11 9.23 19.45
CA PRO A 740 51.95 7.97 18.75
C PRO A 740 50.50 7.47 18.79
N ASN A 741 50.11 6.67 17.81
CA ASN A 741 48.85 5.97 17.81
C ASN A 741 49.00 4.61 17.12
N PRO A 742 49.00 3.51 17.84
CA PRO A 742 48.61 3.36 19.27
C PRO A 742 49.52 4.11 20.25
N ALA A 743 48.92 4.51 21.38
CA ALA A 743 49.56 5.28 22.45
C ALA A 743 49.55 4.51 23.76
N ASP A 744 50.65 4.55 24.51
CA ASP A 744 50.78 3.90 25.81
C ASP A 744 50.29 4.82 26.95
N ASN A 745 51.11 5.77 27.39
CA ASN A 745 50.76 6.66 28.49
C ASN A 745 50.43 8.09 28.07
N THR A 746 50.89 8.50 26.90
CA THR A 746 50.69 9.84 26.36
C THR A 746 50.45 9.82 24.85
N PHE A 747 49.74 10.79 24.35
CA PHE A 747 49.69 11.15 22.93
C PHE A 747 49.96 12.65 22.76
N SER A 748 50.30 13.05 21.54
CA SER A 748 50.43 14.46 21.16
C SER A 748 49.58 14.73 19.90
N LEU A 749 49.22 16.00 19.70
CA LEU A 749 48.53 16.45 18.50
C LEU A 749 49.48 17.20 17.58
N THR A 750 49.32 17.02 16.27
CA THR A 750 50.10 17.74 15.23
C THR A 750 49.77 19.23 15.16
N VAL A 751 48.73 19.70 15.83
CA VAL A 751 48.22 21.09 15.80
C VAL A 751 48.11 21.61 17.24
N ALA A 752 48.17 22.95 17.37
CA ALA A 752 47.82 23.63 18.60
C ALA A 752 46.31 23.49 18.84
N THR A 753 45.90 23.28 20.11
CA THR A 753 44.51 23.09 20.49
C THR A 753 44.12 24.00 21.66
N GLU A 754 42.91 24.51 21.68
CA GLU A 754 42.26 25.17 22.81
C GLU A 754 41.67 24.14 23.75
N LYS A 755 41.19 23.03 23.23
CA LYS A 755 40.58 21.97 23.98
C LYS A 755 40.75 20.63 23.28
N ALA A 756 41.03 19.55 24.07
CA ALA A 756 41.01 18.18 23.59
C ALA A 756 40.24 17.28 24.57
N ASP A 757 39.11 16.77 24.18
CA ASP A 757 38.23 15.93 24.97
C ASP A 757 38.29 14.48 24.49
N VAL A 758 38.51 13.53 25.39
CA VAL A 758 38.59 12.10 25.11
C VAL A 758 37.29 11.44 25.56
N TYR A 759 36.68 10.71 24.62
CA TYR A 759 35.41 9.99 24.85
C TYR A 759 35.58 8.50 24.63
N THR A 760 34.78 7.69 25.32
CA THR A 760 34.55 6.29 24.99
C THR A 760 33.79 6.18 23.64
N LEU A 761 33.75 4.98 23.04
CA LEU A 761 32.93 4.72 21.84
C LEU A 761 31.43 4.89 22.11
N THR A 762 30.98 4.84 23.36
CA THR A 762 29.60 5.11 23.78
C THR A 762 29.30 6.58 24.04
N GLY A 763 30.25 7.50 23.75
CA GLY A 763 30.08 8.94 23.88
C GLY A 763 30.30 9.51 25.28
N GLN A 764 30.74 8.70 26.26
CA GLN A 764 31.05 9.20 27.63
C GLN A 764 32.38 9.94 27.65
N LEU A 765 32.40 11.18 28.12
CA LEU A 765 33.64 11.94 28.33
C LEU A 765 34.43 11.30 29.47
N VAL A 766 35.70 10.89 29.21
CA VAL A 766 36.59 10.26 30.19
C VAL A 766 37.79 11.10 30.54
N LYS A 767 38.20 12.05 29.71
CA LYS A 767 39.27 13.00 30.00
C LYS A 767 39.11 14.29 29.19
N SER A 768 39.52 15.39 29.73
CA SER A 768 39.49 16.71 29.07
C SER A 768 40.83 17.41 29.33
N PHE A 769 41.36 18.03 28.28
CA PHE A 769 42.61 18.81 28.31
C PHE A 769 42.31 20.21 27.79
N GLY A 770 42.93 21.20 28.39
CA GLY A 770 42.85 22.61 27.97
C GLY A 770 43.82 22.95 26.85
N ALA A 771 44.02 24.25 26.65
CA ALA A 771 44.87 24.79 25.59
C ALA A 771 46.31 24.23 25.66
N ALA A 772 46.84 23.84 24.49
CA ALA A 772 48.17 23.26 24.37
C ALA A 772 48.76 23.55 22.99
N ASN A 773 50.07 23.69 22.90
CA ASN A 773 50.78 23.80 21.62
C ASN A 773 50.89 22.48 20.88
N ALA A 774 51.09 22.51 19.58
CA ALA A 774 51.40 21.32 18.80
C ALA A 774 52.59 20.56 19.42
N GLY A 775 52.49 19.21 19.49
CA GLY A 775 53.49 18.34 20.10
C GLY A 775 53.48 18.25 21.62
N THR A 776 52.58 18.98 22.33
CA THR A 776 52.40 18.84 23.78
C THR A 776 51.85 17.44 24.09
N ALA A 777 52.48 16.74 25.07
CA ALA A 777 52.05 15.41 25.46
C ALA A 777 50.83 15.50 26.41
N PHE A 778 49.78 14.77 26.05
CA PHE A 778 48.56 14.61 26.83
C PHE A 778 48.58 13.27 27.54
N ASP A 779 48.50 13.29 28.86
CA ASP A 779 48.56 12.12 29.69
C ASP A 779 47.24 11.32 29.69
N ILE A 780 47.33 10.05 29.25
CA ILE A 780 46.20 9.10 29.23
C ILE A 780 46.54 7.80 30.03
N SER A 781 47.56 7.87 30.92
CA SER A 781 47.99 6.70 31.69
C SER A 781 46.88 6.11 32.57
N SER A 782 45.91 6.92 32.97
CA SER A 782 44.75 6.52 33.76
C SER A 782 43.63 5.86 32.98
N LEU A 783 43.70 5.87 31.66
CA LEU A 783 42.68 5.22 30.81
C LEU A 783 42.95 3.73 30.64
N ALA A 784 41.91 2.93 30.59
CA ALA A 784 41.98 1.52 30.29
C ALA A 784 42.41 1.29 28.81
N LYS A 785 43.00 0.13 28.55
CA LYS A 785 43.29 -0.27 27.16
C LYS A 785 42.00 -0.32 26.33
N GLY A 786 42.05 0.28 25.13
CA GLY A 786 40.85 0.34 24.28
C GLY A 786 40.89 1.44 23.22
N ILE A 787 39.79 1.59 22.52
CA ILE A 787 39.62 2.62 21.50
C ILE A 787 38.82 3.78 22.08
N TYR A 788 39.32 5.00 21.84
CA TYR A 788 38.72 6.25 22.26
C TYR A 788 38.57 7.20 21.08
N ILE A 789 37.71 8.17 21.22
CA ILE A 789 37.50 9.28 20.29
C ILE A 789 38.02 10.55 20.94
N VAL A 790 38.94 11.25 20.29
CA VAL A 790 39.48 12.54 20.74
C VAL A 790 38.86 13.64 19.90
N LYS A 791 38.08 14.54 20.51
CA LYS A 791 37.58 15.76 19.89
C LYS A 791 38.54 16.90 20.21
N VAL A 792 39.05 17.54 19.16
CA VAL A 792 40.03 18.60 19.22
C VAL A 792 39.39 19.90 18.75
N ALA A 793 39.50 21.00 19.52
CA ALA A 793 39.07 22.33 19.10
C ALA A 793 40.27 23.27 19.13
N ASP A 794 40.43 24.13 18.13
CA ASP A 794 41.45 25.22 18.10
C ASP A 794 40.86 26.53 18.68
N SER A 795 41.73 27.54 18.77
CA SER A 795 41.39 28.89 19.27
C SER A 795 40.36 29.64 18.40
N ASN A 796 40.08 29.18 17.19
CA ASN A 796 39.10 29.74 16.26
C ASN A 796 37.77 28.97 16.29
N GLY A 797 37.64 27.97 17.21
CA GLY A 797 36.45 27.14 17.31
C GLY A 797 36.33 26.01 16.23
N ARG A 798 37.38 25.85 15.38
CA ARG A 798 37.40 24.76 14.39
C ARG A 798 37.63 23.43 15.13
N MET A 799 36.93 22.39 14.69
CA MET A 799 36.92 21.09 15.38
C MET A 799 37.47 19.98 14.48
N ASN A 800 38.08 18.95 15.10
CA ASN A 800 38.40 17.68 14.46
C ASN A 800 38.16 16.53 15.45
N THR A 801 37.93 15.36 14.89
CA THR A 801 37.72 14.13 15.65
C THR A 801 38.73 13.08 15.19
N VAL A 802 39.54 12.56 16.12
CA VAL A 802 40.61 11.62 15.83
C VAL A 802 40.44 10.37 16.69
N LYS A 803 40.65 9.20 16.09
CA LYS A 803 40.66 7.91 16.80
C LYS A 803 41.95 7.77 17.58
N LEU A 804 41.86 7.46 18.87
CA LEU A 804 42.97 7.08 19.75
C LEU A 804 42.86 5.60 20.10
N VAL A 805 43.96 4.85 19.91
CA VAL A 805 44.11 3.47 20.39
C VAL A 805 45.04 3.51 21.59
N LYS A 806 44.56 3.11 22.78
CA LYS A 806 45.31 3.02 24.03
C LYS A 806 45.76 1.57 24.22
N GLU A 807 47.06 1.33 24.33
CA GLU A 807 47.70 0.04 24.65
C GLU A 807 47.90 -0.22 26.13
#